data_8dc92118730ee34d32809ad39a070783
#
_entry.id   8dc92118730ee34d32809ad39a070783
#
_cell.length_a   1.000
_cell.length_b   1.000
_cell.length_c   1.000
_cell.angle_alpha   90.00
_cell.angle_beta   90.00
_cell.angle_gamma   90.00
#
_symmetry.space_group_name_H-M   'P 1'
#
loop_
_entity.id
_entity.type
_entity.pdbx_description
1 polymer ?
#
loop_
_entity_poly.entity_id
_entity_poly.type
_entity_poly.pdbx_seq_one_letter_code
_entity_poly.pdbx_strand_id
1 'polypeptide(L)'
;SYWRDEPIELGTECTNTGAKPATITARFAVTGATDGRTYLTKERQLELAPGASKRVSFTWRPDRYPTDAFVVRTELLDSTGVLDVLTQEVGLLSAKPAARDDFVTVKGSDFYLKGKKWYPVGINFWPVYVSGSEAGDYSLGWLTPGFYDPDEVERDLVRMEALGINMVSVQTGAPDGIRNLLDFLRRCERHGIKVNGFLGAASPLGFDEKAVADFLREARLVDNPTLFAYDIIWEPGNYVFNSEGRPRWDPDWKRWIVERYGSLENAEVDWAMPAPRIDGKLTSPTDRQLREDGEWRVMVAAYRRFMDDLMSRKWNDATRKVRALDPNHLVSFRQGNTLPHDFAFTATPKHIDFICPEGYSIPLGEDGYDASGFITRYVHFTTGGKPVLWSEFGKSVWGGKQMRPDPAAIATQGEYHHQFYRMVLESGANGTAPWWWPGGYRVNEKSDFGITNPDGTPRPSAALIRKYAKQMKAAHAYPKPDTWMTIDRDANAGGYWYLTFNSGKDAYRDARRQGKHLGIRTAGTGTDSATCPLVAVGNAPYTGKNPPKYLNAEFNSLQFRDANGHWVDVENGAQLEVPKNAPVVIRASVGNTQEAKWLTPASANGKPGAVYLASTEDSSVKVRVPIPADAPSLSDADFGEVTLTPGIAEKTTVVLQMTAEGRAWFGEKLRLVLVPVG
;
A
#
# COMPACT_ATOMS: atom_id res chain seq x y z
N SER A 1 -8.74 -24.91 -3.41
CA SER A 1 -8.72 -25.34 -2.01
C SER A 1 -10.01 -24.98 -1.26
N TYR A 2 -10.26 -25.61 -0.14
CA TYR A 2 -11.43 -25.43 0.73
C TYR A 2 -11.00 -25.24 2.18
N TRP A 3 -11.85 -24.59 2.97
CA TRP A 3 -11.70 -24.58 4.41
C TRP A 3 -12.15 -25.92 5.01
N ARG A 4 -11.52 -26.38 6.08
CA ARG A 4 -11.77 -27.70 6.69
C ARG A 4 -13.19 -27.87 7.23
N ASP A 5 -13.92 -26.81 7.45
CA ASP A 5 -15.32 -26.79 7.90
C ASP A 5 -16.35 -26.67 6.77
N GLU A 6 -15.89 -26.60 5.51
CA GLU A 6 -16.74 -26.54 4.32
C GLU A 6 -16.88 -27.89 3.63
N PRO A 7 -17.99 -28.14 2.89
CA PRO A 7 -18.09 -29.26 1.99
C PRO A 7 -17.21 -29.09 0.76
N ILE A 8 -16.65 -30.17 0.25
CA ILE A 8 -15.94 -30.17 -1.03
C ILE A 8 -16.93 -30.44 -2.16
N GLU A 9 -16.97 -29.55 -3.13
CA GLU A 9 -17.72 -29.76 -4.37
C GLU A 9 -16.81 -30.43 -5.41
N LEU A 10 -17.21 -31.64 -5.83
CA LEU A 10 -16.59 -32.39 -6.93
C LEU A 10 -17.42 -32.17 -8.19
N GLY A 11 -16.81 -31.79 -9.30
CA GLY A 11 -17.55 -31.57 -10.52
C GLY A 11 -16.69 -31.69 -11.77
N THR A 12 -17.32 -32.10 -12.86
CA THR A 12 -16.74 -32.09 -14.20
C THR A 12 -17.80 -31.73 -15.23
N GLU A 13 -17.38 -31.12 -16.32
CA GLU A 13 -18.20 -30.93 -17.51
C GLU A 13 -17.79 -31.93 -18.58
N CYS A 14 -18.77 -32.66 -19.08
CA CYS A 14 -18.57 -33.70 -20.08
C CYS A 14 -19.18 -33.25 -21.42
N THR A 15 -18.38 -33.18 -22.46
CA THR A 15 -18.79 -32.78 -23.81
C THR A 15 -18.64 -33.93 -24.78
N ASN A 16 -19.71 -34.23 -25.54
CA ASN A 16 -19.63 -35.18 -26.64
C ASN A 16 -19.17 -34.46 -27.92
N THR A 17 -17.91 -34.62 -28.28
CA THR A 17 -17.34 -34.09 -29.54
C THR A 17 -17.58 -34.99 -30.76
N GLY A 18 -18.17 -36.15 -30.55
CA GLY A 18 -18.47 -37.12 -31.62
C GLY A 18 -19.76 -36.80 -32.42
N ALA A 19 -19.91 -37.45 -33.52
CA ALA A 19 -21.08 -37.27 -34.41
C ALA A 19 -22.31 -38.13 -34.03
N LYS A 20 -22.20 -38.98 -33.00
CA LYS A 20 -23.27 -39.88 -32.53
C LYS A 20 -23.58 -39.64 -31.06
N PRO A 21 -24.82 -39.92 -30.60
CA PRO A 21 -25.13 -39.95 -29.18
C PRO A 21 -24.17 -40.90 -28.42
N ALA A 22 -23.72 -40.50 -27.24
CA ALA A 22 -22.83 -41.27 -26.37
C ALA A 22 -23.47 -41.49 -25.01
N THR A 23 -23.32 -42.70 -24.48
CA THR A 23 -23.64 -43.01 -23.09
C THR A 23 -22.29 -43.19 -22.36
N ILE A 24 -22.03 -42.33 -21.37
CA ILE A 24 -20.81 -42.32 -20.62
C ILE A 24 -21.08 -42.38 -19.11
N THR A 25 -20.13 -42.87 -18.36
CA THR A 25 -20.13 -42.79 -16.89
C THR A 25 -19.03 -41.86 -16.43
N ALA A 26 -19.40 -40.80 -15.68
CA ALA A 26 -18.43 -39.98 -14.96
C ALA A 26 -18.20 -40.57 -13.57
N ARG A 27 -16.96 -40.99 -13.28
CA ARG A 27 -16.54 -41.58 -11.99
C ARG A 27 -15.59 -40.61 -11.29
N PHE A 28 -15.88 -40.32 -10.03
CA PHE A 28 -15.02 -39.57 -9.15
C PHE A 28 -14.46 -40.47 -8.06
N ALA A 29 -13.14 -40.49 -7.90
CA ALA A 29 -12.46 -41.14 -6.80
C ALA A 29 -11.67 -40.11 -6.01
N VAL A 30 -11.90 -39.97 -4.70
CA VAL A 30 -11.17 -39.09 -3.79
C VAL A 30 -10.23 -39.92 -2.94
N THR A 31 -8.93 -39.71 -3.10
CA THR A 31 -7.86 -40.45 -2.45
C THR A 31 -7.03 -39.51 -1.61
N GLY A 32 -6.61 -39.89 -0.40
CA GLY A 32 -5.72 -39.10 0.40
C GLY A 32 -4.34 -38.96 -0.27
N ALA A 33 -3.85 -37.72 -0.39
CA ALA A 33 -2.59 -37.45 -1.07
C ALA A 33 -1.37 -38.06 -0.39
N THR A 34 -1.45 -38.26 0.91
CA THR A 34 -0.31 -38.79 1.72
C THR A 34 -0.38 -40.31 1.93
N ASP A 35 -1.59 -40.82 2.18
CA ASP A 35 -1.78 -42.23 2.58
C ASP A 35 -2.27 -43.14 1.44
N GLY A 36 -2.64 -42.55 0.29
CA GLY A 36 -3.13 -43.27 -0.88
C GLY A 36 -4.48 -43.98 -0.70
N ARG A 37 -5.17 -43.76 0.42
CA ARG A 37 -6.44 -44.40 0.73
C ARG A 37 -7.59 -43.73 0.04
N THR A 38 -8.46 -44.50 -0.65
CA THR A 38 -9.68 -43.96 -1.24
C THR A 38 -10.75 -43.75 -0.17
N TYR A 39 -11.27 -42.54 -0.07
CA TYR A 39 -12.28 -42.11 0.91
C TYR A 39 -13.68 -41.97 0.31
N LEU A 40 -13.77 -41.73 -0.99
CA LEU A 40 -15.03 -41.59 -1.70
C LEU A 40 -14.89 -42.12 -3.12
N THR A 41 -15.91 -42.83 -3.57
CA THR A 41 -16.14 -43.11 -5.00
C THR A 41 -17.59 -42.76 -5.35
N LYS A 42 -17.82 -42.00 -6.38
CA LYS A 42 -19.15 -41.63 -6.90
C LYS A 42 -19.16 -41.76 -8.41
N GLU A 43 -20.29 -42.24 -8.92
CA GLU A 43 -20.50 -42.42 -10.38
C GLU A 43 -21.83 -41.82 -10.79
N ARG A 44 -21.86 -41.32 -12.01
CA ARG A 44 -23.11 -40.90 -12.68
C ARG A 44 -23.05 -41.20 -14.16
N GLN A 45 -24.07 -41.92 -14.63
CA GLN A 45 -24.26 -42.16 -16.04
C GLN A 45 -24.92 -40.97 -16.73
N LEU A 46 -24.47 -40.62 -17.91
CA LEU A 46 -24.91 -39.51 -18.74
C LEU A 46 -25.19 -40.00 -20.15
N GLU A 47 -26.25 -39.44 -20.72
CA GLU A 47 -26.51 -39.51 -22.16
C GLU A 47 -26.26 -38.15 -22.77
N LEU A 48 -25.39 -38.08 -23.76
CA LEU A 48 -24.96 -36.86 -24.43
C LEU A 48 -25.26 -37.00 -25.95
N ALA A 49 -26.10 -36.09 -26.45
CA ALA A 49 -26.27 -35.93 -27.90
C ALA A 49 -24.96 -35.38 -28.51
N PRO A 50 -24.75 -35.52 -29.84
CA PRO A 50 -23.64 -34.91 -30.53
C PRO A 50 -23.51 -33.39 -30.22
N GLY A 51 -22.33 -32.93 -29.85
CA GLY A 51 -22.06 -31.54 -29.50
C GLY A 51 -22.63 -31.08 -28.15
N ALA A 52 -23.32 -31.94 -27.40
CA ALA A 52 -23.90 -31.55 -26.11
C ALA A 52 -22.90 -31.64 -24.98
N SER A 53 -22.99 -30.68 -24.04
CA SER A 53 -22.27 -30.67 -22.78
C SER A 53 -23.21 -30.84 -21.58
N LYS A 54 -22.79 -31.61 -20.58
CA LYS A 54 -23.49 -31.74 -19.29
C LYS A 54 -22.52 -31.66 -18.14
N ARG A 55 -22.86 -30.88 -17.11
CA ARG A 55 -22.16 -30.84 -15.86
C ARG A 55 -22.65 -31.89 -14.88
N VAL A 56 -21.71 -32.59 -14.24
CA VAL A 56 -21.97 -33.52 -13.13
C VAL A 56 -21.28 -32.99 -11.91
N SER A 57 -21.97 -32.96 -10.77
CA SER A 57 -21.37 -32.56 -9.50
C SER A 57 -21.87 -33.43 -8.35
N PHE A 58 -21.02 -33.54 -7.32
CA PHE A 58 -21.32 -34.19 -6.03
C PHE A 58 -20.74 -33.35 -4.90
N THR A 59 -21.48 -33.19 -3.82
CA THR A 59 -21.02 -32.58 -2.59
C THR A 59 -20.49 -33.67 -1.64
N TRP A 60 -19.27 -33.52 -1.18
CA TRP A 60 -18.64 -34.41 -0.20
C TRP A 60 -18.45 -33.68 1.14
N ARG A 61 -19.17 -34.13 2.16
CA ARG A 61 -19.10 -33.58 3.51
C ARG A 61 -19.05 -34.72 4.54
N PRO A 62 -17.87 -35.26 4.88
CA PRO A 62 -17.72 -36.21 5.97
C PRO A 62 -17.85 -35.46 7.33
N ASP A 63 -18.14 -36.20 8.41
CA ASP A 63 -18.16 -35.64 9.76
C ASP A 63 -16.80 -35.03 10.13
N ARG A 64 -15.73 -35.63 9.65
CA ARG A 64 -14.35 -35.15 9.78
C ARG A 64 -13.54 -35.57 8.56
N TYR A 65 -12.83 -34.59 7.96
CA TYR A 65 -11.87 -34.89 6.90
C TYR A 65 -10.67 -35.64 7.47
N PRO A 66 -10.30 -36.80 6.90
CA PRO A 66 -9.25 -37.68 7.44
C PRO A 66 -7.83 -37.14 7.23
N THR A 67 -7.61 -36.28 6.23
CA THR A 67 -6.31 -35.67 5.89
C THR A 67 -6.50 -34.22 5.42
N ASP A 68 -5.41 -33.51 5.21
CA ASP A 68 -5.40 -32.11 4.75
C ASP A 68 -5.25 -31.96 3.23
N ALA A 69 -4.98 -33.05 2.51
CA ALA A 69 -4.85 -33.01 1.07
C ALA A 69 -5.40 -34.31 0.44
N PHE A 70 -6.08 -34.13 -0.69
CA PHE A 70 -6.67 -35.21 -1.45
C PHE A 70 -6.30 -35.08 -2.93
N VAL A 71 -6.25 -36.22 -3.62
CA VAL A 71 -6.23 -36.30 -5.07
C VAL A 71 -7.61 -36.75 -5.52
N VAL A 72 -8.25 -35.94 -6.32
CA VAL A 72 -9.51 -36.25 -7.00
C VAL A 72 -9.20 -36.74 -8.40
N ARG A 73 -9.50 -38.00 -8.67
CA ARG A 73 -9.40 -38.61 -10.01
C ARG A 73 -10.78 -38.66 -10.58
N THR A 74 -11.01 -38.03 -11.72
CA THR A 74 -12.24 -38.07 -12.49
C THR A 74 -12.00 -38.84 -13.77
N GLU A 75 -12.79 -39.88 -14.01
CA GLU A 75 -12.71 -40.72 -15.19
C GLU A 75 -14.02 -40.62 -15.98
N LEU A 76 -13.91 -40.55 -17.28
CA LEU A 76 -15.02 -40.77 -18.19
C LEU A 76 -14.87 -42.16 -18.78
N LEU A 77 -15.92 -42.99 -18.64
CA LEU A 77 -15.91 -44.36 -19.09
C LEU A 77 -17.11 -44.61 -20.05
N ASP A 78 -16.88 -45.49 -20.99
CA ASP A 78 -17.96 -46.11 -21.79
C ASP A 78 -17.90 -47.65 -21.70
N SER A 79 -18.62 -48.33 -22.57
CA SER A 79 -18.62 -49.79 -22.62
C SER A 79 -17.28 -50.40 -23.05
N THR A 80 -16.36 -49.61 -23.59
CA THR A 80 -15.01 -50.03 -24.04
C THR A 80 -13.91 -49.77 -23.01
N GLY A 81 -14.19 -48.98 -22.01
CA GLY A 81 -13.24 -48.63 -20.93
C GLY A 81 -13.15 -47.15 -20.61
N VAL A 82 -11.99 -46.72 -20.13
CA VAL A 82 -11.71 -45.33 -19.78
C VAL A 82 -11.43 -44.53 -21.05
N LEU A 83 -12.21 -43.46 -21.27
CA LEU A 83 -12.08 -42.55 -22.41
C LEU A 83 -11.18 -41.37 -22.09
N ASP A 84 -11.30 -40.82 -20.85
CA ASP A 84 -10.57 -39.64 -20.41
C ASP A 84 -10.34 -39.65 -18.89
N VAL A 85 -9.27 -39.02 -18.44
CA VAL A 85 -8.88 -38.96 -17.02
C VAL A 85 -8.39 -37.58 -16.69
N LEU A 86 -9.00 -36.95 -15.66
CA LEU A 86 -8.51 -35.73 -15.05
C LEU A 86 -8.09 -36.02 -13.59
N THR A 87 -7.00 -35.43 -13.16
CA THR A 87 -6.53 -35.54 -11.79
C THR A 87 -6.30 -34.13 -11.21
N GLN A 88 -6.84 -33.88 -10.04
CA GLN A 88 -6.72 -32.59 -9.39
C GLN A 88 -6.41 -32.76 -7.91
N GLU A 89 -5.46 -31.99 -7.40
CA GLU A 89 -5.21 -31.88 -5.96
C GLU A 89 -6.26 -30.95 -5.31
N VAL A 90 -6.77 -31.35 -4.15
CA VAL A 90 -7.65 -30.56 -3.29
C VAL A 90 -6.99 -30.44 -1.92
N GLY A 91 -6.61 -29.24 -1.53
CA GLY A 91 -6.08 -28.95 -0.21
C GLY A 91 -7.15 -28.39 0.73
N LEU A 92 -6.99 -28.69 2.03
CA LEU A 92 -7.79 -28.14 3.10
C LEU A 92 -6.99 -27.12 3.92
N LEU A 93 -7.57 -25.95 4.09
CA LEU A 93 -7.05 -24.89 4.93
C LEU A 93 -7.58 -25.06 6.36
N SER A 94 -6.76 -24.73 7.34
CA SER A 94 -7.17 -24.76 8.74
C SER A 94 -8.26 -23.71 8.98
N ALA A 95 -9.35 -24.10 9.63
CA ALA A 95 -10.38 -23.16 10.09
C ALA A 95 -10.02 -22.47 11.43
N LYS A 96 -8.85 -22.77 12.01
CA LYS A 96 -8.37 -22.11 13.23
C LYS A 96 -7.70 -20.80 12.85
N PRO A 97 -7.99 -19.71 13.59
CA PRO A 97 -7.26 -18.44 13.41
C PRO A 97 -5.74 -18.66 13.53
N ALA A 98 -4.99 -18.01 12.67
CA ALA A 98 -3.53 -18.01 12.76
C ALA A 98 -3.04 -17.27 14.01
N ALA A 99 -1.87 -17.64 14.52
CA ALA A 99 -1.27 -16.88 15.61
C ALA A 99 -0.81 -15.50 15.13
N ARG A 100 -0.86 -14.48 15.99
CA ARG A 100 -0.44 -13.11 15.62
C ARG A 100 0.98 -13.06 15.06
N ASP A 101 1.88 -13.88 15.55
CA ASP A 101 3.28 -13.94 15.10
C ASP A 101 3.45 -14.55 13.69
N ASP A 102 2.44 -15.21 13.15
CA ASP A 102 2.45 -15.73 11.78
C ASP A 102 2.23 -14.64 10.72
N PHE A 103 1.67 -13.49 11.15
CA PHE A 103 1.50 -12.33 10.29
C PHE A 103 2.76 -11.47 10.24
N VAL A 104 3.01 -10.87 9.07
CA VAL A 104 4.07 -9.87 8.93
C VAL A 104 3.63 -8.59 9.64
N THR A 105 4.55 -7.98 10.37
CA THR A 105 4.33 -6.73 11.08
C THR A 105 5.40 -5.71 10.71
N VAL A 106 5.16 -4.44 10.99
CA VAL A 106 6.11 -3.35 10.83
C VAL A 106 6.52 -2.81 12.21
N LYS A 107 7.82 -2.59 12.38
CA LYS A 107 8.37 -1.91 13.55
C LYS A 107 9.47 -0.94 13.10
N GLY A 108 9.20 0.35 13.19
CA GLY A 108 10.08 1.37 12.61
C GLY A 108 10.22 1.18 11.10
N SER A 109 11.46 1.12 10.63
CA SER A 109 11.77 1.00 9.19
C SER A 109 11.84 -0.44 8.68
N ASP A 110 11.43 -1.44 9.47
CA ASP A 110 11.65 -2.85 9.10
C ASP A 110 10.37 -3.69 9.17
N PHE A 111 10.29 -4.70 8.30
CA PHE A 111 9.31 -5.78 8.41
C PHE A 111 9.79 -6.86 9.39
N TYR A 112 8.83 -7.47 10.07
CA TYR A 112 9.08 -8.59 11.01
C TYR A 112 8.12 -9.75 10.74
N LEU A 113 8.64 -10.97 10.85
CA LEU A 113 7.87 -12.21 10.81
C LEU A 113 8.37 -13.13 11.91
N LYS A 114 7.47 -13.63 12.76
CA LYS A 114 7.82 -14.49 13.92
C LYS A 114 8.88 -13.84 14.82
N GLY A 115 8.74 -12.54 15.06
CA GLY A 115 9.64 -11.75 15.90
C GLY A 115 11.03 -11.48 15.31
N LYS A 116 11.32 -11.93 14.08
CA LYS A 116 12.58 -11.70 13.37
C LYS A 116 12.40 -10.74 12.21
N LYS A 117 13.44 -9.97 11.91
CA LYS A 117 13.44 -9.15 10.70
C LYS A 117 13.18 -10.02 9.47
N TRP A 118 12.28 -9.55 8.61
CA TRP A 118 11.93 -10.22 7.38
C TRP A 118 12.16 -9.27 6.21
N TYR A 119 12.80 -9.77 5.16
CA TYR A 119 13.07 -8.98 3.97
C TYR A 119 12.33 -9.59 2.76
N PRO A 120 11.34 -8.92 2.16
CA PRO A 120 10.67 -9.37 0.96
C PRO A 120 11.59 -9.29 -0.26
N VAL A 121 12.07 -10.44 -0.71
CA VAL A 121 12.71 -10.63 -2.01
C VAL A 121 11.62 -11.16 -2.94
N GLY A 122 11.04 -10.27 -3.72
CA GLY A 122 9.80 -10.55 -4.42
C GLY A 122 9.87 -10.47 -5.93
N ILE A 123 8.72 -10.72 -6.53
CA ILE A 123 8.44 -10.58 -7.95
C ILE A 123 6.95 -10.25 -8.14
N ASN A 124 6.61 -9.46 -9.15
CA ASN A 124 5.24 -9.38 -9.63
C ASN A 124 4.91 -10.66 -10.39
N PHE A 125 3.88 -11.36 -9.95
CA PHE A 125 3.57 -12.70 -10.42
C PHE A 125 2.27 -12.79 -11.20
N TRP A 126 2.40 -13.33 -12.37
CA TRP A 126 1.38 -14.03 -13.12
C TRP A 126 2.00 -15.32 -13.65
N PRO A 127 1.23 -16.40 -13.85
CA PRO A 127 1.75 -17.62 -14.44
C PRO A 127 2.32 -17.39 -15.85
N VAL A 128 3.31 -18.20 -16.26
CA VAL A 128 3.99 -17.99 -17.56
C VAL A 128 3.05 -18.05 -18.76
N TYR A 129 1.93 -18.75 -18.68
CA TYR A 129 0.94 -18.85 -19.78
C TYR A 129 0.10 -17.58 -19.98
N VAL A 130 0.12 -16.63 -19.03
CA VAL A 130 -0.65 -15.38 -19.13
C VAL A 130 0.01 -14.37 -20.08
N SER A 131 1.28 -14.51 -20.33
CA SER A 131 2.02 -13.72 -21.29
C SER A 131 1.40 -13.84 -22.69
N GLY A 132 1.13 -12.72 -23.33
CA GLY A 132 0.45 -12.68 -24.63
C GLY A 132 -1.08 -12.58 -24.56
N SER A 133 -1.67 -12.65 -23.38
CA SER A 133 -3.09 -12.37 -23.20
C SER A 133 -3.41 -10.89 -23.40
N GLU A 134 -4.64 -10.59 -23.79
CA GLU A 134 -5.13 -9.20 -23.81
C GLU A 134 -5.27 -8.63 -22.39
N ALA A 135 -5.24 -7.30 -22.26
CA ALA A 135 -5.15 -6.62 -20.97
C ALA A 135 -6.19 -7.07 -19.92
N GLY A 136 -7.42 -7.33 -20.31
CA GLY A 136 -8.48 -7.78 -19.39
C GLY A 136 -8.24 -9.18 -18.83
N ASP A 137 -7.87 -10.12 -19.69
CA ASP A 137 -7.65 -11.52 -19.33
C ASP A 137 -6.40 -11.67 -18.46
N TYR A 138 -5.40 -10.87 -18.77
CA TYR A 138 -4.12 -10.92 -18.10
C TYR A 138 -4.15 -10.40 -16.65
N SER A 139 -4.94 -9.39 -16.36
CA SER A 139 -4.93 -8.75 -15.03
C SER A 139 -5.87 -9.41 -14.03
N LEU A 140 -6.99 -9.93 -14.48
CA LEU A 140 -8.06 -10.43 -13.61
C LEU A 140 -8.37 -11.92 -13.82
N GLY A 141 -8.05 -12.47 -15.00
CA GLY A 141 -8.57 -13.75 -15.45
C GLY A 141 -7.82 -14.99 -14.95
N TRP A 142 -6.56 -14.91 -14.60
CA TRP A 142 -5.75 -16.10 -14.33
C TRP A 142 -6.22 -16.93 -13.11
N LEU A 143 -6.89 -16.31 -12.14
CA LEU A 143 -7.49 -16.99 -10.98
C LEU A 143 -8.93 -17.47 -11.24
N THR A 144 -9.55 -17.09 -12.34
CA THR A 144 -10.94 -17.49 -12.61
C THR A 144 -11.05 -18.96 -13.01
N PRO A 145 -12.22 -19.58 -12.79
CA PRO A 145 -12.46 -20.95 -13.24
C PRO A 145 -12.23 -21.11 -14.75
N GLY A 146 -11.49 -22.15 -15.14
CA GLY A 146 -11.13 -22.42 -16.54
C GLY A 146 -9.82 -21.79 -17.02
N PHE A 147 -9.23 -20.85 -16.25
CA PHE A 147 -7.93 -20.24 -16.57
C PHE A 147 -6.84 -20.60 -15.57
N TYR A 148 -7.18 -20.96 -14.34
CA TYR A 148 -6.22 -21.34 -13.31
C TYR A 148 -5.63 -22.72 -13.59
N ASP A 149 -4.33 -22.78 -13.84
CA ASP A 149 -3.55 -24.01 -13.96
C ASP A 149 -2.71 -24.24 -12.71
N PRO A 150 -3.14 -25.12 -11.77
CA PRO A 150 -2.43 -25.37 -10.52
C PRO A 150 -1.06 -26.01 -10.74
N ASP A 151 -0.86 -26.75 -11.82
CA ASP A 151 0.40 -27.45 -12.10
C ASP A 151 1.46 -26.47 -12.60
N GLU A 152 1.07 -25.52 -13.45
CA GLU A 152 1.99 -24.46 -13.90
C GLU A 152 2.32 -23.51 -12.76
N VAL A 153 1.33 -23.14 -11.95
CA VAL A 153 1.57 -22.33 -10.75
C VAL A 153 2.56 -23.03 -9.80
N GLU A 154 2.40 -24.33 -9.58
CA GLU A 154 3.32 -25.09 -8.74
C GLU A 154 4.75 -25.10 -9.32
N ARG A 155 4.89 -25.32 -10.64
CA ARG A 155 6.20 -25.26 -11.31
C ARG A 155 6.86 -23.90 -11.16
N ASP A 156 6.10 -22.83 -11.28
CA ASP A 156 6.60 -21.47 -11.10
C ASP A 156 7.04 -21.21 -9.65
N LEU A 157 6.27 -21.64 -8.66
CA LEU A 157 6.62 -21.49 -7.24
C LEU A 157 7.89 -22.27 -6.86
N VAL A 158 8.06 -23.48 -7.39
CA VAL A 158 9.31 -24.27 -7.23
C VAL A 158 10.50 -23.50 -7.80
N ARG A 159 10.37 -22.92 -9.00
CA ARG A 159 11.42 -22.11 -9.61
C ARG A 159 11.74 -20.86 -8.78
N MET A 160 10.72 -20.20 -8.24
CA MET A 160 10.88 -19.01 -7.37
C MET A 160 11.57 -19.34 -6.07
N GLU A 161 11.19 -20.42 -5.40
CA GLU A 161 11.86 -20.90 -4.20
C GLU A 161 13.34 -21.16 -4.46
N ALA A 162 13.67 -21.82 -5.57
CA ALA A 162 15.05 -22.10 -5.99
C ALA A 162 15.86 -20.81 -6.26
N LEU A 163 15.22 -19.71 -6.63
CA LEU A 163 15.83 -18.38 -6.78
C LEU A 163 15.95 -17.63 -5.44
N GLY A 164 15.32 -18.11 -4.38
CA GLY A 164 15.29 -17.47 -3.08
C GLY A 164 14.23 -16.37 -2.96
N ILE A 165 13.25 -16.34 -3.86
CA ILE A 165 12.06 -15.48 -3.74
C ILE A 165 11.22 -15.94 -2.57
N ASN A 166 10.75 -15.01 -1.74
CA ASN A 166 9.91 -15.28 -0.56
C ASN A 166 8.66 -14.37 -0.53
N MET A 167 8.41 -13.63 -1.60
CA MET A 167 7.25 -12.77 -1.76
C MET A 167 6.83 -12.71 -3.22
N VAL A 168 5.52 -12.71 -3.44
CA VAL A 168 4.93 -12.37 -4.74
C VAL A 168 3.91 -11.26 -4.57
N SER A 169 3.80 -10.42 -5.58
CA SER A 169 2.75 -9.43 -5.66
C SER A 169 1.81 -9.81 -6.80
N VAL A 170 0.50 -9.83 -6.50
CA VAL A 170 -0.53 -10.33 -7.41
C VAL A 170 -1.78 -9.45 -7.38
N GLN A 171 -2.52 -9.48 -8.47
CA GLN A 171 -3.91 -9.06 -8.44
C GLN A 171 -4.77 -10.24 -7.96
N THR A 172 -5.62 -10.00 -6.96
CA THR A 172 -6.38 -11.05 -6.27
C THR A 172 -7.57 -11.60 -7.07
N GLY A 173 -7.85 -11.02 -8.23
CA GLY A 173 -8.89 -11.48 -9.13
C GLY A 173 -10.31 -11.09 -8.74
N ALA A 174 -11.29 -11.69 -9.41
CA ALA A 174 -12.71 -11.51 -9.19
C ALA A 174 -13.25 -12.49 -8.12
N PRO A 175 -14.43 -12.23 -7.55
CA PRO A 175 -15.03 -13.09 -6.52
C PRO A 175 -15.19 -14.56 -6.91
N ASP A 176 -15.42 -14.87 -8.19
CA ASP A 176 -15.52 -16.24 -8.69
C ASP A 176 -14.18 -16.99 -8.65
N GLY A 177 -13.06 -16.30 -8.52
CA GLY A 177 -11.70 -16.86 -8.37
C GLY A 177 -11.30 -17.25 -6.94
N ILE A 178 -12.14 -17.06 -5.92
CA ILE A 178 -11.78 -17.28 -4.51
C ILE A 178 -11.19 -18.67 -4.25
N ARG A 179 -11.76 -19.74 -4.82
CA ARG A 179 -11.25 -21.11 -4.62
C ARG A 179 -9.83 -21.29 -5.16
N ASN A 180 -9.54 -20.68 -6.29
CA ASN A 180 -8.23 -20.70 -6.92
C ASN A 180 -7.24 -19.81 -6.16
N LEU A 181 -7.69 -18.64 -5.68
CA LEU A 181 -6.89 -17.79 -4.78
C LEU A 181 -6.47 -18.55 -3.51
N LEU A 182 -7.39 -19.26 -2.87
CA LEU A 182 -7.09 -20.09 -1.69
C LEU A 182 -6.11 -21.22 -2.00
N ASP A 183 -6.22 -21.83 -3.16
CA ASP A 183 -5.26 -22.84 -3.60
C ASP A 183 -3.88 -22.24 -3.85
N PHE A 184 -3.85 -21.10 -4.51
CA PHE A 184 -2.61 -20.33 -4.73
C PHE A 184 -1.94 -19.94 -3.40
N LEU A 185 -2.68 -19.39 -2.44
CA LEU A 185 -2.16 -19.04 -1.12
C LEU A 185 -1.61 -20.27 -0.38
N ARG A 186 -2.31 -21.40 -0.40
CA ARG A 186 -1.84 -22.65 0.20
C ARG A 186 -0.53 -23.15 -0.45
N ARG A 187 -0.40 -23.03 -1.76
CA ARG A 187 0.84 -23.37 -2.48
C ARG A 187 1.97 -22.42 -2.09
N CYS A 188 1.72 -21.12 -2.07
CA CYS A 188 2.68 -20.12 -1.61
C CYS A 188 3.18 -20.40 -0.18
N GLU A 189 2.28 -20.78 0.73
CA GLU A 189 2.64 -21.17 2.10
C GLU A 189 3.63 -22.33 2.14
N ARG A 190 3.39 -23.39 1.34
CA ARG A 190 4.29 -24.55 1.25
C ARG A 190 5.70 -24.18 0.79
N HIS A 191 5.83 -23.18 -0.07
CA HIS A 191 7.10 -22.67 -0.58
C HIS A 191 7.68 -21.53 0.26
N GLY A 192 7.07 -21.20 1.41
CA GLY A 192 7.53 -20.08 2.27
C GLY A 192 7.42 -18.71 1.60
N ILE A 193 6.52 -18.56 0.65
CA ILE A 193 6.29 -17.34 -0.12
C ILE A 193 5.07 -16.59 0.46
N LYS A 194 5.26 -15.32 0.83
CA LYS A 194 4.19 -14.43 1.25
C LYS A 194 3.59 -13.71 0.04
N VAL A 195 2.33 -13.30 0.15
CA VAL A 195 1.60 -12.67 -0.95
C VAL A 195 1.24 -11.23 -0.60
N ASN A 196 1.54 -10.28 -1.49
CA ASN A 196 0.99 -8.92 -1.49
C ASN A 196 -0.16 -8.88 -2.50
N GLY A 197 -1.37 -8.65 -2.02
CA GLY A 197 -2.58 -8.71 -2.86
C GLY A 197 -3.11 -7.33 -3.22
N PHE A 198 -3.42 -7.10 -4.50
CA PHE A 198 -4.11 -5.88 -4.90
C PHE A 198 -5.60 -5.96 -4.57
N LEU A 199 -6.07 -5.09 -3.68
CA LEU A 199 -7.45 -4.99 -3.23
C LEU A 199 -8.13 -3.75 -3.85
N GLY A 200 -8.44 -3.81 -5.15
CA GLY A 200 -8.92 -2.65 -5.91
C GLY A 200 -10.22 -2.03 -5.40
N ALA A 201 -11.12 -2.82 -4.79
CA ALA A 201 -12.34 -2.31 -4.16
C ALA A 201 -12.06 -1.42 -2.93
N ALA A 202 -10.87 -1.50 -2.33
CA ALA A 202 -10.44 -0.64 -1.23
C ALA A 202 -9.83 0.69 -1.69
N SER A 203 -9.99 1.06 -2.97
CA SER A 203 -9.39 2.25 -3.54
C SER A 203 -9.75 3.54 -2.78
N PRO A 204 -8.79 4.39 -2.44
CA PRO A 204 -9.04 5.72 -1.88
C PRO A 204 -9.89 6.62 -2.79
N LEU A 205 -10.02 6.28 -4.07
CA LEU A 205 -10.79 7.03 -5.06
C LEU A 205 -12.29 6.69 -5.06
N GLY A 206 -12.63 5.52 -4.51
CA GLY A 206 -14.00 5.03 -4.42
C GLY A 206 -13.99 3.71 -3.65
N PHE A 207 -14.03 3.81 -2.32
CA PHE A 207 -14.01 2.64 -1.44
C PHE A 207 -15.39 1.96 -1.45
N ASP A 208 -15.41 0.72 -1.93
CA ASP A 208 -16.59 -0.14 -1.88
C ASP A 208 -16.52 -1.05 -0.65
N GLU A 209 -17.06 -0.56 0.47
CA GLU A 209 -17.02 -1.25 1.77
C GLU A 209 -17.70 -2.63 1.71
N LYS A 210 -18.82 -2.73 0.97
CA LYS A 210 -19.53 -4.00 0.83
C LYS A 210 -18.70 -5.01 0.06
N ALA A 211 -18.14 -4.63 -1.08
CA ALA A 211 -17.32 -5.53 -1.89
C ALA A 211 -16.06 -5.98 -1.13
N VAL A 212 -15.40 -5.07 -0.41
CA VAL A 212 -14.24 -5.41 0.44
C VAL A 212 -14.64 -6.38 1.55
N ALA A 213 -15.69 -6.07 2.32
CA ALA A 213 -16.14 -6.91 3.42
C ALA A 213 -16.59 -8.30 2.95
N ASP A 214 -17.32 -8.37 1.85
CA ASP A 214 -17.78 -9.64 1.27
C ASP A 214 -16.58 -10.49 0.82
N PHE A 215 -15.64 -9.91 0.08
CA PHE A 215 -14.45 -10.62 -0.39
C PHE A 215 -13.59 -11.15 0.76
N LEU A 216 -13.30 -10.31 1.76
CA LEU A 216 -12.52 -10.72 2.94
C LEU A 216 -13.21 -11.83 3.72
N ARG A 217 -14.54 -11.75 3.87
CA ARG A 217 -15.33 -12.75 4.59
C ARG A 217 -15.41 -14.07 3.83
N GLU A 218 -15.70 -14.05 2.52
CA GLU A 218 -15.89 -15.26 1.70
C GLU A 218 -14.59 -16.02 1.52
N ALA A 219 -13.49 -15.32 1.30
CA ALA A 219 -12.16 -15.91 1.21
C ALA A 219 -11.50 -16.12 2.59
N ARG A 220 -12.11 -15.66 3.70
CA ARG A 220 -11.55 -15.68 5.07
C ARG A 220 -10.10 -15.19 5.10
N LEU A 221 -9.79 -14.15 4.35
CA LEU A 221 -8.42 -13.66 4.20
C LEU A 221 -7.85 -13.14 5.52
N VAL A 222 -8.69 -12.57 6.38
CA VAL A 222 -8.29 -12.02 7.68
C VAL A 222 -7.48 -13.01 8.52
N ASP A 223 -7.76 -14.31 8.38
CA ASP A 223 -7.09 -15.39 9.12
C ASP A 223 -5.98 -16.09 8.31
N ASN A 224 -5.65 -15.61 7.11
CA ASN A 224 -4.66 -16.24 6.24
C ASN A 224 -3.30 -15.52 6.26
N PRO A 225 -2.32 -15.95 7.06
CA PRO A 225 -1.05 -15.25 7.23
C PRO A 225 -0.12 -15.37 6.02
N THR A 226 -0.46 -16.15 4.99
CA THR A 226 0.29 -16.20 3.73
C THR A 226 0.14 -14.91 2.95
N LEU A 227 -1.06 -14.32 2.96
CA LEU A 227 -1.23 -12.94 2.56
C LEU A 227 -0.57 -12.04 3.63
N PHE A 228 0.30 -11.10 3.26
CA PHE A 228 0.94 -10.23 4.26
C PHE A 228 0.46 -8.78 4.18
N ALA A 229 0.01 -8.35 3.00
CA ALA A 229 -0.39 -6.96 2.78
C ALA A 229 -1.41 -6.82 1.65
N TYR A 230 -2.12 -5.70 1.67
CA TYR A 230 -2.96 -5.21 0.59
C TYR A 230 -2.37 -3.95 -0.03
N ASP A 231 -2.23 -3.94 -1.37
CA ASP A 231 -2.12 -2.71 -2.14
C ASP A 231 -3.53 -2.18 -2.43
N ILE A 232 -3.86 -0.98 -1.97
CA ILE A 232 -5.23 -0.42 -2.11
C ILE A 232 -5.42 0.45 -3.35
N ILE A 233 -4.34 0.76 -4.06
CA ILE A 233 -4.40 1.44 -5.36
C ILE A 233 -3.11 1.19 -6.13
N TRP A 234 -3.22 1.12 -7.45
CA TRP A 234 -2.13 0.85 -8.36
C TRP A 234 -1.90 2.04 -9.29
N GLU A 235 -0.69 2.63 -9.28
CA GLU A 235 -0.24 3.71 -10.16
C GLU A 235 -1.21 4.90 -10.34
N PRO A 236 -1.73 5.52 -9.28
CA PRO A 236 -2.70 6.61 -9.42
C PRO A 236 -2.14 7.83 -10.18
N GLY A 237 -0.82 7.99 -10.23
CA GLY A 237 -0.17 9.05 -10.99
C GLY A 237 -0.51 9.04 -12.46
N ASN A 238 -0.70 7.84 -13.03
CA ASN A 238 -0.86 7.66 -14.47
C ASN A 238 -2.28 7.99 -14.97
N TYR A 239 -3.30 8.01 -14.11
CA TYR A 239 -4.70 8.18 -14.54
C TYR A 239 -5.55 9.08 -13.64
N VAL A 240 -5.08 9.43 -12.46
CA VAL A 240 -5.85 10.24 -11.49
C VAL A 240 -5.28 11.63 -11.33
N PHE A 241 -3.94 11.74 -11.36
CA PHE A 241 -3.23 12.99 -11.10
C PHE A 241 -2.57 13.58 -12.35
N ASN A 242 -2.76 12.97 -13.51
CA ASN A 242 -2.38 13.53 -14.80
C ASN A 242 -3.35 14.67 -15.22
N SER A 243 -3.06 15.33 -16.32
CA SER A 243 -3.88 16.45 -16.83
C SER A 243 -5.35 16.11 -17.07
N GLU A 244 -5.64 14.86 -17.42
CA GLU A 244 -7.00 14.39 -17.68
C GLU A 244 -7.73 14.00 -16.38
N GLY A 245 -7.01 13.49 -15.40
CA GLY A 245 -7.57 13.03 -14.12
C GLY A 245 -7.76 14.14 -13.08
N ARG A 246 -6.86 15.13 -13.04
CA ARG A 246 -6.89 16.20 -12.03
C ARG A 246 -8.22 16.98 -11.94
N PRO A 247 -8.92 17.29 -13.06
CA PRO A 247 -10.17 18.04 -12.98
C PRO A 247 -11.28 17.38 -12.15
N ARG A 248 -11.22 16.09 -11.91
CA ARG A 248 -12.16 15.41 -10.99
C ARG A 248 -12.11 15.94 -9.56
N TRP A 249 -11.00 16.56 -9.17
CA TRP A 249 -10.76 17.11 -7.84
C TRP A 249 -11.05 18.62 -7.75
N ASP A 250 -11.50 19.25 -8.83
CA ASP A 250 -11.82 20.69 -8.83
C ASP A 250 -12.85 21.10 -7.77
N PRO A 251 -13.89 20.28 -7.46
CA PRO A 251 -14.79 20.58 -6.35
C PRO A 251 -14.10 20.56 -4.99
N ASP A 252 -13.16 19.61 -4.77
CA ASP A 252 -12.36 19.53 -3.56
C ASP A 252 -11.37 20.69 -3.47
N TRP A 253 -10.76 21.07 -4.59
CA TRP A 253 -9.88 22.23 -4.71
C TRP A 253 -10.60 23.53 -4.36
N LYS A 254 -11.80 23.74 -4.89
CA LYS A 254 -12.63 24.89 -4.55
C LYS A 254 -12.95 24.94 -3.06
N ARG A 255 -13.33 23.81 -2.46
CA ARG A 255 -13.62 23.72 -1.03
C ARG A 255 -12.38 24.04 -0.19
N TRP A 256 -11.23 23.46 -0.53
CA TRP A 256 -9.96 23.70 0.13
C TRP A 256 -9.54 25.19 0.08
N ILE A 257 -9.74 25.86 -1.08
CA ILE A 257 -9.51 27.30 -1.21
C ILE A 257 -10.39 28.08 -0.23
N VAL A 258 -11.68 27.79 -0.20
CA VAL A 258 -12.60 28.47 0.70
C VAL A 258 -12.24 28.22 2.17
N GLU A 259 -11.90 27.00 2.53
CA GLU A 259 -11.47 26.66 3.89
C GLU A 259 -10.17 27.38 4.28
N ARG A 260 -9.27 27.62 3.35
CA ARG A 260 -7.94 28.19 3.61
C ARG A 260 -7.86 29.72 3.44
N TYR A 261 -8.59 30.28 2.51
CA TYR A 261 -8.52 31.70 2.13
C TYR A 261 -9.81 32.47 2.45
N GLY A 262 -10.88 31.76 2.84
CA GLY A 262 -12.20 32.34 3.04
C GLY A 262 -13.00 32.49 1.74
N SER A 263 -12.36 32.82 0.62
CA SER A 263 -12.98 32.89 -0.71
C SER A 263 -11.96 32.66 -1.82
N LEU A 264 -12.45 32.42 -3.05
CA LEU A 264 -11.59 32.31 -4.23
C LEU A 264 -10.92 33.65 -4.56
N GLU A 265 -11.63 34.75 -4.38
CA GLU A 265 -11.13 36.10 -4.63
C GLU A 265 -9.96 36.45 -3.70
N ASN A 266 -10.05 36.06 -2.42
CA ASN A 266 -8.94 36.23 -1.47
C ASN A 266 -7.72 35.40 -1.88
N ALA A 267 -7.94 34.20 -2.39
CA ALA A 267 -6.85 33.37 -2.87
C ALA A 267 -6.18 33.96 -4.11
N GLU A 268 -6.97 34.51 -5.06
CA GLU A 268 -6.45 35.15 -6.26
C GLU A 268 -5.66 36.44 -5.92
N VAL A 269 -6.05 37.16 -4.89
CA VAL A 269 -5.29 38.32 -4.36
C VAL A 269 -3.95 37.81 -3.78
N ASP A 270 -3.95 36.74 -2.96
CA ASP A 270 -2.73 36.16 -2.39
C ASP A 270 -1.78 35.64 -3.48
N TRP A 271 -2.33 35.04 -4.53
CA TRP A 271 -1.56 34.53 -5.66
C TRP A 271 -1.10 35.61 -6.65
N ALA A 272 -1.65 36.81 -6.55
CA ALA A 272 -1.48 37.93 -7.48
C ALA A 272 -1.86 37.54 -8.94
N MET A 273 -2.78 36.58 -9.11
CA MET A 273 -3.26 36.11 -10.41
C MET A 273 -4.62 35.42 -10.30
N PRO A 274 -5.44 35.43 -11.37
CA PRO A 274 -6.67 34.64 -11.41
C PRO A 274 -6.36 33.14 -11.43
N ALA A 275 -7.19 32.36 -10.76
CA ALA A 275 -7.13 30.90 -10.81
C ALA A 275 -7.45 30.38 -12.22
N PRO A 276 -6.88 29.23 -12.63
CA PRO A 276 -7.23 28.58 -13.91
C PRO A 276 -8.74 28.27 -13.98
N ARG A 277 -9.33 28.48 -15.14
CA ARG A 277 -10.75 28.20 -15.39
C ARG A 277 -10.95 27.53 -16.74
N ILE A 278 -11.92 26.61 -16.80
CA ILE A 278 -12.48 26.04 -18.03
C ILE A 278 -13.98 26.38 -18.00
N ASP A 279 -14.49 27.00 -19.04
CA ASP A 279 -15.89 27.46 -19.16
C ASP A 279 -16.34 28.26 -17.93
N GLY A 280 -15.48 29.15 -17.44
CA GLY A 280 -15.70 30.00 -16.26
C GLY A 280 -15.65 29.30 -14.91
N LYS A 281 -15.44 27.96 -14.88
CA LYS A 281 -15.33 27.18 -13.64
C LYS A 281 -13.87 26.98 -13.25
N LEU A 282 -13.59 27.07 -11.95
CA LEU A 282 -12.27 26.78 -11.37
C LEU A 282 -11.81 25.39 -11.80
N THR A 283 -10.56 25.29 -12.21
CA THR A 283 -9.92 24.01 -12.52
C THR A 283 -8.49 23.95 -11.96
N SER A 284 -7.88 22.75 -12.05
CA SER A 284 -6.49 22.51 -11.66
C SER A 284 -5.48 23.27 -12.53
N PRO A 285 -4.25 23.53 -12.03
CA PRO A 285 -3.17 24.05 -12.86
C PRO A 285 -2.85 23.12 -14.03
N THR A 286 -2.40 23.69 -15.14
CA THR A 286 -1.92 22.94 -16.30
C THR A 286 -0.60 22.22 -16.00
N ASP A 287 -0.26 21.20 -16.81
CA ASP A 287 1.04 20.51 -16.72
C ASP A 287 2.22 21.46 -16.86
N ARG A 288 2.09 22.46 -17.73
CA ARG A 288 3.10 23.52 -17.88
C ARG A 288 3.28 24.30 -16.58
N GLN A 289 2.20 24.75 -15.97
CA GLN A 289 2.25 25.49 -14.71
C GLN A 289 2.84 24.67 -13.56
N LEU A 290 2.61 23.35 -13.56
CA LEU A 290 3.20 22.46 -12.54
C LEU A 290 4.69 22.20 -12.71
N ARG A 291 5.26 22.45 -13.90
CA ARG A 291 6.66 22.08 -14.23
C ARG A 291 7.57 23.26 -14.49
N GLU A 292 7.03 24.39 -14.90
CA GLU A 292 7.80 25.58 -15.28
C GLU A 292 7.61 26.71 -14.27
N ASP A 293 8.63 27.55 -14.12
CA ASP A 293 8.53 28.77 -13.34
C ASP A 293 7.71 29.84 -14.07
N GLY A 294 7.00 30.69 -13.29
CA GLY A 294 6.19 31.76 -13.82
C GLY A 294 5.40 32.48 -12.71
N GLU A 295 4.58 33.43 -13.13
CA GLU A 295 3.69 34.20 -12.22
C GLU A 295 2.75 33.30 -11.40
N TRP A 296 2.46 32.11 -11.87
CA TRP A 296 1.60 31.10 -11.23
C TRP A 296 2.27 30.33 -10.08
N ARG A 297 3.52 30.58 -9.77
CA ARG A 297 4.30 29.81 -8.79
C ARG A 297 3.62 29.72 -7.42
N VAL A 298 3.05 30.82 -6.93
CA VAL A 298 2.36 30.87 -5.63
C VAL A 298 1.10 30.01 -5.66
N MET A 299 0.30 30.13 -6.70
CA MET A 299 -0.91 29.31 -6.90
C MET A 299 -0.57 27.82 -7.01
N VAL A 300 0.49 27.46 -7.74
CA VAL A 300 0.95 26.07 -7.87
C VAL A 300 1.42 25.52 -6.52
N ALA A 301 2.13 26.30 -5.74
CA ALA A 301 2.52 25.88 -4.39
C ALA A 301 1.30 25.62 -3.48
N ALA A 302 0.26 26.47 -3.57
CA ALA A 302 -1.01 26.23 -2.88
C ALA A 302 -1.71 24.95 -3.39
N TYR A 303 -1.71 24.73 -4.71
CA TYR A 303 -2.28 23.52 -5.30
C TYR A 303 -1.57 22.25 -4.85
N ARG A 304 -0.23 22.26 -4.74
CA ARG A 304 0.54 21.13 -4.20
C ARG A 304 0.12 20.80 -2.76
N ARG A 305 -0.10 21.82 -1.90
CA ARG A 305 -0.60 21.60 -0.52
C ARG A 305 -2.02 21.03 -0.50
N PHE A 306 -2.88 21.55 -1.39
CA PHE A 306 -4.20 20.94 -1.56
C PHE A 306 -4.11 19.45 -1.92
N MET A 307 -3.23 19.08 -2.85
CA MET A 307 -3.07 17.69 -3.25
C MET A 307 -2.51 16.82 -2.11
N ASP A 308 -1.57 17.34 -1.33
CA ASP A 308 -1.08 16.66 -0.13
C ASP A 308 -2.21 16.37 0.87
N ASP A 309 -3.01 17.40 1.19
CA ASP A 309 -4.15 17.26 2.10
C ASP A 309 -5.21 16.29 1.56
N LEU A 310 -5.50 16.36 0.27
CA LEU A 310 -6.45 15.47 -0.40
C LEU A 310 -6.01 14.01 -0.34
N MET A 311 -4.76 13.75 -0.73
CA MET A 311 -4.21 12.40 -0.73
C MET A 311 -4.13 11.85 0.70
N SER A 312 -3.54 12.59 1.62
CA SER A 312 -3.42 12.17 3.01
C SER A 312 -4.79 11.77 3.58
N ARG A 313 -5.79 12.64 3.44
CA ARG A 313 -7.16 12.38 3.93
C ARG A 313 -7.78 11.14 3.30
N LYS A 314 -7.77 11.03 1.96
CA LYS A 314 -8.42 9.91 1.25
C LYS A 314 -7.73 8.57 1.51
N TRP A 315 -6.40 8.53 1.48
CA TRP A 315 -5.65 7.31 1.74
C TRP A 315 -5.74 6.86 3.19
N ASN A 316 -5.69 7.81 4.14
CA ASN A 316 -5.89 7.49 5.55
C ASN A 316 -7.28 6.93 5.83
N ASP A 317 -8.33 7.52 5.21
CA ASP A 317 -9.69 7.01 5.34
C ASP A 317 -9.82 5.58 4.81
N ALA A 318 -9.32 5.33 3.61
CA ALA A 318 -9.34 3.99 3.01
C ALA A 318 -8.57 2.97 3.87
N THR A 319 -7.38 3.34 4.36
CA THR A 319 -6.57 2.47 5.21
C THR A 319 -7.28 2.15 6.54
N ARG A 320 -7.90 3.14 7.18
CA ARG A 320 -8.68 2.91 8.42
C ARG A 320 -9.84 1.95 8.18
N LYS A 321 -10.56 2.11 7.07
CA LYS A 321 -11.66 1.20 6.70
C LYS A 321 -11.17 -0.22 6.45
N VAL A 322 -10.06 -0.40 5.75
CA VAL A 322 -9.46 -1.73 5.59
C VAL A 322 -9.10 -2.32 6.95
N ARG A 323 -8.46 -1.55 7.85
CA ARG A 323 -8.08 -2.04 9.18
C ARG A 323 -9.26 -2.39 10.08
N ALA A 324 -10.37 -1.68 9.94
CA ALA A 324 -11.60 -2.02 10.66
C ALA A 324 -12.17 -3.39 10.24
N LEU A 325 -11.95 -3.78 8.97
CA LEU A 325 -12.36 -5.07 8.43
C LEU A 325 -11.29 -6.16 8.60
N ASP A 326 -10.02 -5.77 8.58
CA ASP A 326 -8.87 -6.67 8.68
C ASP A 326 -7.73 -6.02 9.51
N PRO A 327 -7.65 -6.33 10.81
CA PRO A 327 -6.64 -5.79 11.71
C PRO A 327 -5.28 -6.50 11.60
N ASN A 328 -5.17 -7.57 10.81
CA ASN A 328 -4.00 -8.45 10.80
C ASN A 328 -3.01 -8.11 9.68
N HIS A 329 -3.50 -7.70 8.51
CA HIS A 329 -2.65 -7.47 7.34
C HIS A 329 -2.19 -6.03 7.23
N LEU A 330 -1.02 -5.86 6.61
CA LEU A 330 -0.47 -4.54 6.32
C LEU A 330 -1.19 -3.89 5.14
N VAL A 331 -1.14 -2.58 5.08
CA VAL A 331 -1.74 -1.80 3.99
C VAL A 331 -0.68 -0.92 3.36
N SER A 332 -0.60 -0.97 2.03
CA SER A 332 0.27 -0.14 1.21
C SER A 332 -0.43 0.36 -0.04
N PHE A 333 0.28 1.07 -0.87
CA PHE A 333 -0.13 1.40 -2.22
C PHE A 333 1.07 1.61 -3.14
N ARG A 334 0.87 1.42 -4.43
CA ARG A 334 1.88 1.68 -5.45
C ARG A 334 1.73 3.07 -5.98
N GLN A 335 2.83 3.81 -6.02
CA GLN A 335 2.78 5.22 -6.39
C GLN A 335 2.85 5.48 -7.90
N GLY A 336 3.27 4.49 -8.69
CA GLY A 336 3.57 4.69 -10.09
C GLY A 336 5.00 5.17 -10.32
N ASN A 337 5.32 5.43 -11.58
CA ASN A 337 6.66 5.78 -12.03
C ASN A 337 7.29 6.91 -11.22
N THR A 338 8.31 6.56 -10.45
CA THR A 338 9.23 7.49 -9.81
C THR A 338 8.58 8.59 -8.98
N LEU A 339 7.66 8.24 -8.11
CA LEU A 339 6.99 9.14 -7.21
C LEU A 339 5.86 9.96 -7.82
N PRO A 340 4.83 10.19 -7.03
CA PRO A 340 3.73 10.98 -7.50
C PRO A 340 4.26 12.36 -7.85
N HIS A 341 4.12 12.66 -9.08
CA HIS A 341 4.20 13.96 -9.66
C HIS A 341 4.07 15.09 -8.64
N ASP A 342 5.17 15.67 -8.19
CA ASP A 342 5.25 16.95 -7.48
C ASP A 342 4.40 17.15 -6.20
N PHE A 343 3.59 16.17 -5.80
CA PHE A 343 2.63 16.32 -4.72
C PHE A 343 3.07 15.75 -3.36
N ALA A 344 4.22 15.20 -3.24
CA ALA A 344 4.45 14.17 -2.24
C ALA A 344 5.27 14.57 -1.05
N PHE A 345 5.17 15.78 -0.61
CA PHE A 345 5.96 16.12 0.57
C PHE A 345 5.35 15.59 1.87
N THR A 346 4.04 15.71 2.01
CA THR A 346 3.25 15.18 3.12
C THR A 346 2.11 14.28 2.63
N ALA A 347 2.10 13.98 1.32
CA ALA A 347 1.04 13.20 0.70
C ALA A 347 1.11 11.72 1.01
N THR A 348 2.18 11.25 1.63
CA THR A 348 2.22 9.87 2.06
C THR A 348 1.31 9.69 3.27
N PRO A 349 0.29 8.86 3.15
CA PRO A 349 -0.68 8.68 4.21
C PRO A 349 -0.02 8.12 5.45
N LYS A 350 -0.28 8.77 6.58
CA LYS A 350 0.28 8.42 7.88
C LYS A 350 -0.06 6.99 8.32
N HIS A 351 -1.24 6.50 7.94
CA HIS A 351 -1.76 5.21 8.39
C HIS A 351 -1.36 4.02 7.51
N ILE A 352 -0.67 4.23 6.38
CA ILE A 352 -0.07 3.12 5.64
C ILE A 352 1.05 2.47 6.45
N ASP A 353 1.33 1.20 6.17
CA ASP A 353 2.39 0.47 6.87
C ASP A 353 3.74 0.54 6.18
N PHE A 354 3.74 0.63 4.86
CA PHE A 354 4.94 0.77 4.04
C PHE A 354 4.62 1.42 2.71
N ILE A 355 5.65 1.86 1.99
CA ILE A 355 5.50 2.57 0.71
C ILE A 355 6.17 1.81 -0.42
N CYS A 356 5.55 1.87 -1.61
CA CYS A 356 5.96 1.14 -2.80
C CYS A 356 6.29 2.09 -3.96
N PRO A 357 7.54 2.59 -4.09
CA PRO A 357 7.97 3.29 -5.28
C PRO A 357 8.18 2.31 -6.45
N GLU A 358 8.12 2.83 -7.68
CA GLU A 358 8.38 2.11 -8.91
C GLU A 358 9.53 2.74 -9.68
N GLY A 359 10.29 1.93 -10.40
CA GLY A 359 11.56 2.31 -10.98
C GLY A 359 11.60 2.27 -12.51
N TYR A 360 10.54 2.72 -13.19
CA TYR A 360 10.58 2.89 -14.62
C TYR A 360 11.22 4.23 -15.00
N SER A 361 11.70 4.35 -16.24
CA SER A 361 12.40 5.55 -16.75
C SER A 361 13.65 5.97 -15.97
N ILE A 362 14.12 5.16 -15.05
CA ILE A 362 15.42 5.35 -14.39
C ILE A 362 16.51 4.92 -15.36
N PRO A 363 17.51 5.78 -15.66
CA PRO A 363 18.59 5.41 -16.57
C PRO A 363 19.52 4.35 -15.98
N LEU A 364 20.18 3.60 -16.86
CA LEU A 364 21.30 2.75 -16.47
C LEU A 364 22.54 3.64 -16.20
N GLY A 365 23.38 3.24 -15.26
CA GLY A 365 24.59 3.94 -14.86
C GLY A 365 24.46 4.74 -13.56
N GLU A 366 25.51 5.49 -13.20
CA GLU A 366 25.60 6.19 -11.91
C GLU A 366 24.44 7.17 -11.67
N ASP A 367 24.00 7.88 -12.69
CA ASP A 367 22.89 8.83 -12.56
C ASP A 367 21.59 8.16 -12.12
N GLY A 368 21.25 7.01 -12.70
CA GLY A 368 20.07 6.26 -12.30
C GLY A 368 20.23 5.59 -10.94
N TYR A 369 21.44 5.11 -10.64
CA TYR A 369 21.77 4.57 -9.35
C TYR A 369 21.55 5.59 -8.23
N ASP A 370 22.11 6.78 -8.38
CA ASP A 370 22.03 7.84 -7.37
C ASP A 370 20.63 8.45 -7.27
N ALA A 371 19.90 8.57 -8.39
CA ALA A 371 18.52 9.02 -8.40
C ALA A 371 17.60 8.05 -7.64
N SER A 372 17.71 6.75 -7.90
CA SER A 372 16.91 5.74 -7.18
C SER A 372 17.30 5.61 -5.71
N GLY A 373 18.59 5.78 -5.38
CA GLY A 373 19.05 5.88 -4.00
C GLY A 373 18.45 7.09 -3.28
N PHE A 374 18.41 8.25 -3.92
CA PHE A 374 17.73 9.43 -3.39
C PHE A 374 16.24 9.18 -3.18
N ILE A 375 15.55 8.58 -4.17
CA ILE A 375 14.13 8.22 -4.06
C ILE A 375 13.89 7.37 -2.82
N THR A 376 14.70 6.34 -2.58
CA THR A 376 14.57 5.50 -1.37
C THR A 376 14.64 6.34 -0.09
N ARG A 377 15.60 7.25 0.02
CA ARG A 377 15.76 8.13 1.18
C ARG A 377 14.60 9.10 1.34
N TYR A 378 14.14 9.63 0.23
CA TYR A 378 13.03 10.59 0.24
C TYR A 378 11.70 9.93 0.63
N VAL A 379 11.34 8.78 0.05
CA VAL A 379 10.07 8.12 0.42
C VAL A 379 10.11 7.61 1.86
N HIS A 380 11.26 7.19 2.37
CA HIS A 380 11.43 6.89 3.78
C HIS A 380 11.18 8.14 4.66
N PHE A 381 11.68 9.30 4.26
CA PHE A 381 11.42 10.56 4.94
C PHE A 381 9.93 10.92 4.93
N THR A 382 9.26 10.86 3.77
CA THR A 382 7.84 11.25 3.63
C THR A 382 6.88 10.36 4.41
N THR A 383 7.28 9.12 4.73
CA THR A 383 6.48 8.19 5.54
C THR A 383 6.74 8.29 7.04
N GLY A 384 7.63 9.18 7.47
CA GLY A 384 8.07 9.22 8.86
C GLY A 384 8.92 8.01 9.26
N GLY A 385 9.61 7.38 8.31
CA GLY A 385 10.56 6.30 8.58
C GLY A 385 10.01 4.89 8.42
N LYS A 386 8.94 4.68 7.65
CA LYS A 386 8.38 3.36 7.39
C LYS A 386 9.17 2.57 6.34
N PRO A 387 8.97 1.23 6.23
CA PRO A 387 9.65 0.42 5.23
C PRO A 387 9.39 0.90 3.80
N VAL A 388 10.40 0.74 2.95
CA VAL A 388 10.34 1.03 1.51
C VAL A 388 10.50 -0.27 0.73
N LEU A 389 9.48 -0.65 -0.04
CA LEU A 389 9.50 -1.79 -0.93
C LEU A 389 9.41 -1.30 -2.37
N TRP A 390 10.46 -1.48 -3.16
CA TRP A 390 10.43 -1.20 -4.60
C TRP A 390 9.52 -2.21 -5.30
N SER A 391 8.27 -1.82 -5.54
CA SER A 391 7.22 -2.72 -6.00
C SER A 391 7.28 -3.04 -7.47
N GLU A 392 7.92 -2.18 -8.28
CA GLU A 392 8.14 -2.43 -9.69
C GLU A 392 9.44 -1.80 -10.17
N PHE A 393 10.14 -2.48 -11.01
CA PHE A 393 11.22 -1.98 -11.86
C PHE A 393 11.56 -3.03 -12.92
N GLY A 394 12.02 -2.59 -14.07
CA GLY A 394 12.36 -3.52 -15.15
C GLY A 394 12.74 -2.81 -16.45
N LYS A 395 13.18 -3.61 -17.42
CA LYS A 395 13.44 -3.21 -18.80
C LYS A 395 12.83 -4.24 -19.73
N SER A 396 12.13 -3.78 -20.76
CA SER A 396 11.65 -4.66 -21.83
C SER A 396 12.81 -5.20 -22.64
N VAL A 397 12.72 -6.48 -22.95
CA VAL A 397 13.69 -7.18 -23.81
C VAL A 397 13.19 -7.32 -25.25
N TRP A 398 11.99 -6.81 -25.56
CA TRP A 398 11.38 -6.98 -26.87
C TRP A 398 12.00 -6.07 -27.93
N GLY A 399 12.50 -6.67 -28.99
CA GLY A 399 12.98 -5.98 -30.18
C GLY A 399 11.86 -5.80 -31.21
N GLY A 400 11.27 -4.59 -31.27
CA GLY A 400 10.11 -4.32 -32.16
C GLY A 400 10.36 -4.54 -33.63
N LYS A 401 11.60 -4.37 -34.11
CA LYS A 401 11.95 -4.65 -35.51
C LYS A 401 12.07 -6.15 -35.83
N GLN A 402 12.61 -6.91 -34.90
CA GLN A 402 12.85 -8.35 -35.03
C GLN A 402 11.61 -9.19 -34.59
N MET A 403 10.66 -8.58 -33.94
CA MET A 403 9.48 -9.23 -33.35
C MET A 403 9.83 -10.46 -32.49
N ARG A 404 10.86 -10.31 -31.67
CA ARG A 404 11.39 -11.31 -30.73
C ARG A 404 12.22 -10.64 -29.63
N PRO A 405 12.51 -11.34 -28.51
CA PRO A 405 13.47 -10.87 -27.54
C PRO A 405 14.83 -10.57 -28.19
N ASP A 406 15.38 -9.40 -27.88
CA ASP A 406 16.68 -8.93 -28.39
C ASP A 406 17.78 -9.34 -27.37
N PRO A 407 18.83 -10.08 -27.79
CA PRO A 407 19.94 -10.47 -26.92
C PRO A 407 20.64 -9.29 -26.22
N ALA A 408 20.78 -8.15 -26.89
CA ALA A 408 21.37 -6.96 -26.29
C ALA A 408 20.44 -6.35 -25.21
N ALA A 409 19.14 -6.34 -25.44
CA ALA A 409 18.16 -5.89 -24.48
C ALA A 409 18.08 -6.84 -23.28
N ILE A 410 18.23 -8.15 -23.47
CA ILE A 410 18.32 -9.15 -22.37
C ILE A 410 19.56 -8.87 -21.48
N ALA A 411 20.70 -8.56 -22.09
CA ALA A 411 21.91 -8.18 -21.35
C ALA A 411 21.69 -6.88 -20.56
N THR A 412 21.12 -5.87 -21.19
CA THR A 412 20.77 -4.56 -20.57
C THR A 412 19.78 -4.75 -19.42
N GLN A 413 18.77 -5.63 -19.55
CA GLN A 413 17.87 -5.98 -18.45
C GLN A 413 18.64 -6.55 -17.26
N GLY A 414 19.60 -7.45 -17.52
CA GLY A 414 20.47 -8.01 -16.47
C GLY A 414 21.27 -6.92 -15.74
N GLU A 415 21.90 -6.01 -16.48
CA GLU A 415 22.66 -4.89 -15.90
C GLU A 415 21.77 -3.95 -15.08
N TYR A 416 20.56 -3.68 -15.56
CA TYR A 416 19.58 -2.86 -14.85
C TYR A 416 19.15 -3.47 -13.51
N HIS A 417 18.83 -4.76 -13.50
CA HIS A 417 18.52 -5.49 -12.27
C HIS A 417 19.72 -5.52 -11.30
N HIS A 418 20.93 -5.69 -11.83
CA HIS A 418 22.16 -5.62 -11.02
C HIS A 418 22.32 -4.27 -10.34
N GLN A 419 22.14 -3.18 -11.11
CA GLN A 419 22.17 -1.82 -10.57
C GLN A 419 21.13 -1.64 -9.46
N PHE A 420 19.87 -2.06 -9.68
CA PHE A 420 18.79 -1.93 -8.70
C PHE A 420 19.06 -2.69 -7.41
N TYR A 421 19.48 -3.95 -7.49
CA TYR A 421 19.74 -4.74 -6.28
C TYR A 421 20.91 -4.18 -5.44
N ARG A 422 21.91 -3.63 -6.08
CA ARG A 422 22.98 -2.94 -5.37
C ARG A 422 22.48 -1.67 -4.69
N MET A 423 21.74 -0.86 -5.41
CA MET A 423 21.15 0.37 -4.88
C MET A 423 20.23 0.10 -3.69
N VAL A 424 19.37 -0.91 -3.77
CA VAL A 424 18.47 -1.32 -2.69
C VAL A 424 19.23 -1.67 -1.41
N LEU A 425 20.31 -2.44 -1.53
CA LEU A 425 21.17 -2.79 -0.40
C LEU A 425 21.86 -1.57 0.22
N GLU A 426 22.37 -0.66 -0.61
CA GLU A 426 23.10 0.52 -0.14
C GLU A 426 22.18 1.61 0.42
N SER A 427 21.04 1.85 -0.23
CA SER A 427 20.11 2.90 0.17
C SER A 427 19.28 2.54 1.41
N GLY A 428 19.20 1.25 1.75
CA GLY A 428 18.44 0.76 2.89
C GLY A 428 16.97 0.49 2.61
N ALA A 429 16.57 0.32 1.34
CA ALA A 429 15.23 -0.16 1.03
C ALA A 429 15.00 -1.56 1.60
N ASN A 430 13.74 -1.86 1.94
CA ASN A 430 13.37 -3.04 2.72
C ASN A 430 12.76 -4.17 1.89
N GLY A 431 12.70 -4.00 0.57
CA GLY A 431 12.15 -5.04 -0.30
C GLY A 431 12.22 -4.70 -1.79
N THR A 432 12.03 -5.73 -2.60
CA THR A 432 12.04 -5.63 -4.07
C THR A 432 10.99 -6.54 -4.68
N ALA A 433 10.30 -6.08 -5.73
CA ALA A 433 9.45 -6.89 -6.58
C ALA A 433 9.54 -6.41 -8.03
N PRO A 434 10.55 -6.84 -8.81
CA PRO A 434 10.67 -6.41 -10.19
C PRO A 434 9.43 -6.80 -11.02
N TRP A 435 9.18 -6.05 -12.06
CA TRP A 435 8.21 -6.33 -13.10
C TRP A 435 8.90 -7.13 -14.20
N TRP A 436 8.49 -8.32 -14.52
CA TRP A 436 7.61 -9.23 -13.85
C TRP A 436 8.07 -10.69 -14.08
N TRP A 437 7.36 -11.73 -13.57
CA TRP A 437 7.76 -13.13 -13.70
C TRP A 437 7.70 -13.67 -15.13
N PRO A 438 6.52 -13.65 -15.84
CA PRO A 438 6.39 -14.34 -17.12
C PRO A 438 7.09 -13.62 -18.26
N GLY A 439 7.86 -14.36 -19.05
CA GLY A 439 8.38 -13.89 -20.32
C GLY A 439 7.42 -14.09 -21.47
N GLY A 440 7.57 -13.28 -22.51
CA GLY A 440 6.78 -13.29 -23.72
C GLY A 440 6.20 -11.91 -24.07
N TYR A 441 5.73 -11.78 -25.27
CA TYR A 441 5.19 -10.51 -25.77
C TYR A 441 3.85 -10.17 -25.16
N ARG A 442 3.78 -9.03 -24.53
CA ARG A 442 2.58 -8.45 -23.97
C ARG A 442 1.94 -7.50 -24.97
N VAL A 443 0.78 -7.87 -25.50
CA VAL A 443 0.14 -7.21 -26.66
C VAL A 443 -0.19 -5.74 -26.40
N ASN A 444 -0.82 -5.43 -25.26
CA ASN A 444 -1.25 -4.07 -24.94
C ASN A 444 -0.10 -3.09 -24.68
N GLU A 445 1.04 -3.54 -24.18
CA GLU A 445 2.21 -2.70 -23.92
C GLU A 445 3.28 -2.81 -25.01
N LYS A 446 3.13 -3.74 -25.95
CA LYS A 446 4.14 -4.03 -26.99
C LYS A 446 5.53 -4.27 -26.40
N SER A 447 5.58 -5.05 -25.31
CA SER A 447 6.75 -5.22 -24.47
C SER A 447 6.95 -6.66 -24.02
N ASP A 448 8.11 -6.97 -23.46
CA ASP A 448 8.42 -8.20 -22.73
C ASP A 448 9.37 -7.84 -21.58
N PHE A 449 8.83 -7.67 -20.39
CA PHE A 449 9.58 -7.36 -19.17
C PHE A 449 9.95 -8.61 -18.36
N GLY A 450 9.53 -9.79 -18.80
CA GLY A 450 9.72 -11.04 -18.05
C GLY A 450 11.18 -11.28 -17.64
N ILE A 451 11.36 -11.85 -16.47
CA ILE A 451 12.66 -12.35 -16.00
C ILE A 451 12.87 -13.82 -16.37
N THR A 452 11.83 -14.49 -16.86
CA THR A 452 11.88 -15.82 -17.46
C THR A 452 11.61 -15.74 -18.96
N ASN A 453 11.94 -16.80 -19.68
CA ASN A 453 11.48 -17.02 -21.04
C ASN A 453 10.03 -17.55 -21.02
N PRO A 454 9.31 -17.56 -22.17
CA PRO A 454 7.94 -18.10 -22.24
C PRO A 454 7.79 -19.56 -21.81
N ASP A 455 8.87 -20.34 -21.85
CA ASP A 455 8.93 -21.73 -21.34
C ASP A 455 9.26 -21.83 -19.84
N GLY A 456 9.33 -20.69 -19.14
CA GLY A 456 9.65 -20.59 -17.73
C GLY A 456 11.13 -20.75 -17.40
N THR A 457 12.02 -20.90 -18.37
CA THR A 457 13.46 -20.93 -18.11
C THR A 457 13.97 -19.55 -17.69
N PRO A 458 14.91 -19.43 -16.72
CA PRO A 458 15.34 -18.15 -16.18
C PRO A 458 16.24 -17.39 -17.18
N ARG A 459 16.01 -16.08 -17.29
CA ARG A 459 16.91 -15.12 -17.94
C ARG A 459 18.05 -14.71 -16.99
N PRO A 460 19.11 -14.03 -17.46
CA PRO A 460 20.18 -13.51 -16.61
C PRO A 460 19.71 -12.67 -15.43
N SER A 461 18.65 -11.86 -15.62
CA SER A 461 18.02 -11.07 -14.55
C SER A 461 17.48 -11.92 -13.40
N ALA A 462 16.91 -13.10 -13.66
CA ALA A 462 16.47 -14.03 -12.63
C ALA A 462 17.64 -14.61 -11.83
N ALA A 463 18.76 -14.91 -12.48
CA ALA A 463 19.96 -15.41 -11.80
C ALA A 463 20.51 -14.39 -10.78
N LEU A 464 20.34 -13.10 -11.03
CA LEU A 464 20.71 -12.02 -10.09
C LEU A 464 19.87 -12.06 -8.80
N ILE A 465 18.60 -12.42 -8.87
CA ILE A 465 17.78 -12.60 -7.65
C ILE A 465 18.46 -13.61 -6.73
N ARG A 466 18.84 -14.78 -7.24
CA ARG A 466 19.57 -15.82 -6.46
C ARG A 466 20.84 -15.26 -5.84
N LYS A 467 21.62 -14.47 -6.60
CA LYS A 467 22.85 -13.85 -6.11
C LYS A 467 22.63 -12.90 -4.96
N TYR A 468 21.59 -12.05 -5.04
CA TYR A 468 21.33 -10.99 -4.05
C TYR A 468 20.41 -11.41 -2.92
N ALA A 469 19.55 -12.40 -3.09
CA ALA A 469 18.56 -12.82 -2.11
C ALA A 469 19.17 -13.12 -0.72
N LYS A 470 20.33 -13.78 -0.69
CA LYS A 470 21.03 -14.07 0.58
C LYS A 470 21.46 -12.78 1.29
N GLN A 471 21.99 -11.81 0.57
CA GLN A 471 22.44 -10.53 1.14
C GLN A 471 21.24 -9.71 1.64
N MET A 472 20.15 -9.63 0.86
CA MET A 472 18.94 -8.94 1.22
C MET A 472 18.30 -9.55 2.48
N LYS A 473 18.21 -10.88 2.55
CA LYS A 473 17.63 -11.61 3.71
C LYS A 473 18.52 -11.59 4.94
N ALA A 474 19.80 -11.25 4.83
CA ALA A 474 20.72 -11.19 5.96
C ALA A 474 20.44 -10.05 6.95
N ALA A 475 19.30 -9.41 6.82
CA ALA A 475 18.76 -8.37 7.68
C ALA A 475 19.74 -7.23 7.96
N HIS A 476 19.60 -6.16 7.25
CA HIS A 476 20.30 -4.91 7.53
C HIS A 476 19.30 -3.88 8.07
N ALA A 477 19.76 -3.04 8.95
CA ALA A 477 18.99 -1.92 9.42
C ALA A 477 19.02 -0.81 8.36
N TYR A 478 17.95 0.00 8.30
CA TYR A 478 18.00 1.25 7.55
C TYR A 478 19.20 2.08 8.04
N PRO A 479 20.09 2.52 7.14
CA PRO A 479 21.29 3.23 7.55
C PRO A 479 20.94 4.58 8.19
N LYS A 480 21.40 4.80 9.41
CA LYS A 480 21.15 6.08 10.10
C LYS A 480 21.81 7.21 9.31
N PRO A 481 21.08 8.31 9.06
CA PRO A 481 21.67 9.48 8.42
C PRO A 481 22.80 10.09 9.25
N ASP A 482 23.89 10.44 8.57
CA ASP A 482 25.04 11.16 9.13
C ASP A 482 25.41 12.40 8.31
N THR A 483 24.71 12.63 7.22
CA THR A 483 24.70 13.88 6.45
C THR A 483 23.28 14.23 6.04
N TRP A 484 22.99 15.52 5.81
CA TRP A 484 21.62 15.97 5.63
C TRP A 484 21.44 16.90 4.43
N MET A 485 20.41 16.65 3.65
CA MET A 485 19.87 17.57 2.65
C MET A 485 18.65 18.27 3.22
N THR A 486 18.64 19.60 3.16
CA THR A 486 17.45 20.39 3.49
C THR A 486 16.67 20.68 2.20
N ILE A 487 15.40 20.29 2.16
CA ILE A 487 14.51 20.46 1.00
C ILE A 487 13.60 21.66 1.23
N ASP A 488 13.59 22.56 0.24
CA ASP A 488 12.56 23.56 0.02
C ASP A 488 11.94 23.26 -1.35
N ARG A 489 10.78 22.61 -1.36
CA ARG A 489 10.14 22.20 -2.59
C ARG A 489 9.57 23.35 -3.42
N ASP A 490 9.29 24.51 -2.79
CA ASP A 490 8.81 25.69 -3.49
C ASP A 490 9.93 26.49 -4.14
N ALA A 491 11.18 26.23 -3.75
CA ALA A 491 12.33 26.79 -4.43
C ALA A 491 12.53 26.25 -5.87
N ASN A 492 11.91 25.13 -6.20
CA ASN A 492 12.03 24.47 -7.49
C ASN A 492 10.69 24.46 -8.23
N ALA A 493 10.62 25.10 -9.37
CA ALA A 493 9.40 25.13 -10.19
C ALA A 493 8.97 23.73 -10.64
N GLY A 494 9.92 22.88 -11.05
CA GLY A 494 9.68 21.49 -11.40
C GLY A 494 9.42 20.56 -10.23
N GLY A 495 9.30 21.10 -9.02
CA GLY A 495 8.96 20.38 -7.80
C GLY A 495 9.88 19.21 -7.54
N TYR A 496 9.27 18.10 -7.22
CA TYR A 496 9.92 16.91 -6.74
C TYR A 496 10.69 16.12 -7.83
N TRP A 497 10.15 16.09 -9.06
CA TRP A 497 10.85 15.47 -10.19
C TRP A 497 12.20 16.12 -10.43
N TYR A 498 12.24 17.45 -10.35
CA TYR A 498 13.48 18.19 -10.45
C TYR A 498 14.47 17.78 -9.33
N LEU A 499 14.00 17.66 -8.09
CA LEU A 499 14.84 17.24 -6.97
C LEU A 499 15.46 15.86 -7.22
N THR A 500 14.69 14.90 -7.72
CA THR A 500 15.15 13.51 -7.91
C THR A 500 16.32 13.43 -8.90
N PHE A 501 16.22 14.07 -10.05
CA PHE A 501 17.21 13.94 -11.13
C PHE A 501 18.26 15.05 -11.15
N ASN A 502 18.22 15.97 -10.21
CA ASN A 502 19.18 17.07 -10.06
C ASN A 502 19.78 17.08 -8.65
N SER A 503 19.41 18.07 -7.84
CA SER A 503 20.05 18.29 -6.53
C SER A 503 19.92 17.10 -5.56
N GLY A 504 18.83 16.35 -5.62
CA GLY A 504 18.64 15.16 -4.77
C GLY A 504 19.60 14.03 -5.17
N LYS A 505 19.67 13.73 -6.47
CA LYS A 505 20.63 12.77 -7.03
C LYS A 505 22.06 13.14 -6.66
N ASP A 506 22.42 14.42 -6.84
CA ASP A 506 23.77 14.88 -6.56
C ASP A 506 24.10 14.81 -5.06
N ALA A 507 23.18 15.20 -4.19
CA ALA A 507 23.34 15.06 -2.74
C ALA A 507 23.52 13.59 -2.30
N TYR A 508 22.78 12.67 -2.90
CA TYR A 508 22.93 11.23 -2.62
C TYR A 508 24.30 10.73 -3.10
N ARG A 509 24.73 11.12 -4.30
CA ARG A 509 26.05 10.81 -4.87
C ARG A 509 27.19 11.28 -3.96
N ASP A 510 27.12 12.53 -3.52
CA ASP A 510 28.15 13.13 -2.68
C ASP A 510 28.24 12.45 -1.31
N ALA A 511 27.11 12.14 -0.70
CA ALA A 511 27.06 11.37 0.52
C ALA A 511 27.69 9.99 0.33
N ARG A 512 27.27 9.25 -0.67
CA ARG A 512 27.78 7.90 -0.99
C ARG A 512 29.30 7.90 -1.25
N ARG A 513 29.81 8.86 -2.02
CA ARG A 513 31.25 8.97 -2.31
C ARG A 513 32.08 9.26 -1.06
N GLN A 514 31.47 9.89 -0.06
CA GLN A 514 32.10 10.14 1.26
C GLN A 514 31.90 8.97 2.24
N GLY A 515 31.24 7.87 1.85
CA GLY A 515 30.89 6.78 2.73
C GLY A 515 29.83 7.14 3.77
N LYS A 516 29.01 8.17 3.49
CA LYS A 516 27.96 8.70 4.37
C LYS A 516 26.58 8.32 3.89
N HIS A 517 25.63 8.41 4.81
CA HIS A 517 24.22 8.12 4.58
C HIS A 517 23.38 9.41 4.59
N LEU A 518 22.76 9.71 3.44
CA LEU A 518 21.94 10.91 3.29
C LEU A 518 20.65 10.82 4.09
N GLY A 519 20.40 11.79 4.95
CA GLY A 519 19.12 12.11 5.57
C GLY A 519 18.45 13.29 4.85
N ILE A 520 17.13 13.37 4.96
CA ILE A 520 16.34 14.45 4.37
C ILE A 520 15.55 15.13 5.47
N ARG A 521 15.49 16.45 5.40
CA ARG A 521 14.70 17.30 6.29
C ARG A 521 14.12 18.47 5.51
N THR A 522 13.07 19.08 6.05
CA THR A 522 12.48 20.29 5.48
C THR A 522 13.29 21.54 5.86
N ALA A 523 13.19 22.59 5.06
CA ALA A 523 13.71 23.91 5.39
C ALA A 523 12.92 24.59 6.52
N GLY A 524 11.68 24.14 6.82
CA GLY A 524 10.85 24.68 7.88
C GLY A 524 11.45 24.44 9.26
N THR A 525 11.65 25.52 9.99
CA THR A 525 12.28 25.50 11.33
C THR A 525 11.38 26.01 12.43
N GLY A 526 10.20 26.57 12.10
CA GLY A 526 9.29 27.19 13.05
C GLY A 526 7.82 26.96 12.69
N THR A 527 6.96 27.63 13.45
CA THR A 527 5.50 27.54 13.34
C THR A 527 4.87 28.75 12.64
N ASP A 528 5.67 29.64 12.11
CA ASP A 528 5.20 30.84 11.41
C ASP A 528 5.74 30.94 9.97
N SER A 529 5.13 31.81 9.20
CA SER A 529 5.49 32.02 7.80
C SER A 529 6.91 32.55 7.59
N ALA A 530 7.52 33.19 8.58
CA ALA A 530 8.88 33.71 8.46
C ALA A 530 9.96 32.63 8.59
N THR A 531 9.62 31.47 9.13
CA THR A 531 10.55 30.38 9.39
C THR A 531 10.18 29.08 8.69
N CYS A 532 9.08 29.05 7.96
CA CYS A 532 8.62 27.91 7.17
C CYS A 532 8.95 28.12 5.68
N PRO A 533 9.36 27.08 4.93
CA PRO A 533 9.65 27.19 3.50
C PRO A 533 8.46 27.65 2.66
N LEU A 534 7.26 27.61 3.22
CA LEU A 534 6.05 28.12 2.58
C LEU A 534 5.94 29.64 2.51
N VAL A 535 6.88 30.38 3.06
CA VAL A 535 6.95 31.84 2.91
C VAL A 535 6.93 32.28 1.46
N ALA A 536 7.54 31.49 0.60
CA ALA A 536 7.53 31.73 -0.84
C ALA A 536 6.14 31.56 -1.50
N VAL A 537 5.15 31.07 -0.79
CA VAL A 537 3.80 30.78 -1.27
C VAL A 537 2.84 31.94 -1.08
N GLY A 538 3.30 33.11 -0.89
CA GLY A 538 2.47 34.30 -0.78
C GLY A 538 2.94 35.23 0.32
N ASN A 539 2.80 36.51 0.04
CA ASN A 539 3.15 37.57 0.98
C ASN A 539 2.06 37.80 2.02
N ALA A 540 0.86 37.29 1.80
CA ALA A 540 -0.23 37.50 2.72
C ALA A 540 -0.09 36.57 3.89
N PRO A 541 0.15 37.11 5.09
CA PRO A 541 -0.08 36.32 6.27
C PRO A 541 -1.52 35.87 6.25
N TYR A 542 -1.78 34.69 6.67
CA TYR A 542 -3.12 34.22 6.96
C TYR A 542 -3.78 35.18 7.94
N THR A 543 -4.58 36.06 7.44
CA THR A 543 -5.34 37.01 8.26
C THR A 543 -6.69 36.44 8.71
N GLY A 544 -7.01 35.22 8.30
CA GLY A 544 -8.27 34.58 8.60
C GLY A 544 -8.28 33.75 9.90
N LYS A 545 -9.45 33.20 10.23
CA LYS A 545 -9.65 32.28 11.36
C LYS A 545 -9.03 30.89 11.14
N ASN A 546 -8.55 30.59 9.95
CA ASN A 546 -7.97 29.31 9.57
C ASN A 546 -6.48 29.27 9.94
N PRO A 547 -5.95 28.10 10.30
CA PRO A 547 -4.53 27.96 10.57
C PRO A 547 -3.70 28.18 9.31
N PRO A 548 -2.44 28.63 9.43
CA PRO A 548 -1.51 28.67 8.32
C PRO A 548 -1.41 27.31 7.60
N LYS A 549 -1.15 27.35 6.29
CA LYS A 549 -1.06 26.15 5.42
C LYS A 549 -0.06 25.10 5.89
N TYR A 550 0.96 25.50 6.62
CA TYR A 550 2.07 24.68 7.09
C TYR A 550 1.87 24.12 8.50
N LEU A 551 0.74 24.42 9.14
CA LEU A 551 0.37 23.86 10.44
C LEU A 551 -0.84 22.94 10.30
N ASN A 552 -0.68 21.69 10.65
CA ASN A 552 -1.77 20.74 10.84
C ASN A 552 -1.37 19.66 11.83
N ALA A 553 -2.35 19.03 12.46
CA ALA A 553 -2.16 17.98 13.44
C ALA A 553 -3.27 16.93 13.33
N GLU A 554 -2.92 15.67 13.55
CA GLU A 554 -3.85 14.56 13.61
C GLU A 554 -3.59 13.75 14.88
N PHE A 555 -4.65 13.34 15.58
CA PHE A 555 -4.53 12.43 16.72
C PHE A 555 -4.30 11.01 16.22
N ASN A 556 -3.11 10.44 16.50
CA ASN A 556 -2.73 9.08 16.09
C ASN A 556 -3.25 8.02 17.01
N SER A 557 -3.21 8.32 18.31
CA SER A 557 -3.75 7.49 19.36
C SER A 557 -4.28 8.35 20.48
N LEU A 558 -5.34 7.87 21.09
CA LEU A 558 -5.92 8.43 22.28
C LEU A 558 -6.32 7.27 23.20
N GLN A 559 -5.83 7.32 24.43
CA GLN A 559 -6.19 6.35 25.45
C GLN A 559 -6.69 7.09 26.70
N PHE A 560 -7.63 6.48 27.36
CA PHE A 560 -8.21 6.93 28.60
C PHE A 560 -7.90 5.90 29.71
N ARG A 561 -7.62 6.36 30.92
CA ARG A 561 -7.43 5.49 32.08
C ARG A 561 -8.78 5.20 32.71
N ASP A 562 -9.23 3.96 32.66
CA ASP A 562 -10.49 3.53 33.27
C ASP A 562 -10.45 3.50 34.81
N ALA A 563 -11.56 3.22 35.44
CA ALA A 563 -11.69 3.13 36.92
C ALA A 563 -10.81 2.03 37.55
N ASN A 564 -10.40 1.03 36.79
CA ASN A 564 -9.51 -0.06 37.21
C ASN A 564 -8.03 0.25 36.98
N GLY A 565 -7.72 1.41 36.40
CA GLY A 565 -6.37 1.84 36.09
C GLY A 565 -5.83 1.32 34.74
N HIS A 566 -6.66 0.65 33.92
CA HIS A 566 -6.25 0.18 32.61
C HIS A 566 -6.38 1.29 31.56
N TRP A 567 -5.52 1.22 30.54
CA TRP A 567 -5.60 2.09 29.39
C TRP A 567 -6.50 1.51 28.32
N VAL A 568 -7.50 2.27 27.92
CA VAL A 568 -8.51 1.91 26.93
C VAL A 568 -8.44 2.88 25.75
N ASP A 569 -8.38 2.37 24.53
CA ASP A 569 -8.41 3.17 23.31
C ASP A 569 -9.74 3.90 23.16
N VAL A 570 -9.67 5.15 22.73
CA VAL A 570 -10.83 6.04 22.67
C VAL A 570 -10.85 6.75 21.32
N GLU A 571 -12.03 6.86 20.73
CA GLU A 571 -12.23 7.64 19.51
C GLU A 571 -12.68 9.07 19.81
N ASN A 572 -12.44 9.97 18.84
CA ASN A 572 -12.93 11.34 18.91
C ASN A 572 -14.47 11.35 18.95
N GLY A 573 -15.04 12.08 19.89
CA GLY A 573 -16.49 12.14 20.13
C GLY A 573 -17.01 11.17 21.16
N ALA A 574 -16.18 10.32 21.77
CA ALA A 574 -16.59 9.32 22.74
C ALA A 574 -17.21 9.90 24.02
N GLN A 575 -18.14 9.15 24.60
CA GLN A 575 -18.61 9.34 25.98
C GLN A 575 -17.84 8.38 26.89
N LEU A 576 -17.20 8.94 27.93
CA LEU A 576 -16.39 8.20 28.88
C LEU A 576 -17.07 8.20 30.25
N GLU A 577 -17.36 7.03 30.75
CA GLU A 577 -17.80 6.86 32.13
C GLU A 577 -16.58 7.01 33.05
N VAL A 578 -16.64 7.95 33.97
CA VAL A 578 -15.54 8.28 34.87
C VAL A 578 -16.02 8.28 36.32
N PRO A 579 -15.21 7.83 37.29
CA PRO A 579 -15.59 7.91 38.70
C PRO A 579 -15.84 9.36 39.14
N LYS A 580 -16.90 9.59 39.85
CA LYS A 580 -17.26 10.93 40.39
C LYS A 580 -16.15 11.48 41.26
N ASN A 581 -15.75 12.74 41.00
CA ASN A 581 -14.72 13.45 41.75
C ASN A 581 -13.30 12.80 41.73
N ALA A 582 -13.05 11.90 40.76
CA ALA A 582 -11.72 11.32 40.53
C ALA A 582 -10.98 11.99 39.34
N PRO A 583 -9.64 12.00 39.34
CA PRO A 583 -8.88 12.54 38.23
C PRO A 583 -9.15 11.77 36.91
N VAL A 584 -9.39 12.51 35.85
CA VAL A 584 -9.54 11.95 34.49
C VAL A 584 -8.24 12.14 33.74
N VAL A 585 -7.63 11.04 33.34
CA VAL A 585 -6.30 11.02 32.73
C VAL A 585 -6.37 10.37 31.35
N ILE A 586 -5.72 11.00 30.37
CA ILE A 586 -5.56 10.46 29.00
C ILE A 586 -4.09 10.33 28.65
N ARG A 587 -3.81 9.54 27.61
CA ARG A 587 -2.58 9.58 26.81
C ARG A 587 -2.94 9.91 25.38
N ALA A 588 -2.13 10.73 24.71
CA ALA A 588 -2.35 11.09 23.33
C ALA A 588 -1.02 11.13 22.58
N SER A 589 -1.04 10.59 21.36
CA SER A 589 0.00 10.82 20.37
C SER A 589 -0.58 11.68 19.26
N VAL A 590 0.07 12.80 18.96
CA VAL A 590 -0.39 13.77 17.97
C VAL A 590 0.68 13.98 16.93
N GLY A 591 0.35 13.73 15.67
CA GLY A 591 1.27 13.84 14.58
C GLY A 591 1.30 15.22 13.95
N ASN A 592 2.50 15.69 13.68
CA ASN A 592 2.76 16.83 12.83
C ASN A 592 2.64 16.41 11.36
N THR A 593 1.52 16.71 10.72
CA THR A 593 1.23 16.28 9.35
C THR A 593 1.56 17.35 8.30
N GLN A 594 2.23 18.46 8.71
CA GLN A 594 2.63 19.53 7.81
C GLN A 594 4.12 19.88 7.94
N GLU A 595 4.57 20.87 7.18
CA GLU A 595 5.99 21.17 6.99
C GLU A 595 6.64 21.91 8.15
N ALA A 596 5.88 22.70 8.92
CA ALA A 596 6.45 23.46 10.01
C ALA A 596 6.89 22.55 11.16
N LYS A 597 8.10 22.76 11.63
CA LYS A 597 8.58 22.15 12.87
C LYS A 597 7.84 22.75 14.06
N TRP A 598 7.26 21.93 14.90
CA TRP A 598 6.69 22.40 16.18
C TRP A 598 7.79 22.59 17.21
N LEU A 599 7.71 23.71 17.93
CA LEU A 599 8.71 24.09 18.92
C LEU A 599 8.16 23.94 20.34
N THR A 600 8.98 23.41 21.24
CA THR A 600 8.72 23.49 22.66
C THR A 600 8.81 24.93 23.15
N PRO A 601 8.26 25.29 24.33
CA PRO A 601 8.47 26.61 24.94
C PRO A 601 9.95 26.99 25.09
N ALA A 602 10.79 26.01 25.43
CA ALA A 602 12.23 26.21 25.54
C ALA A 602 12.87 26.55 24.19
N SER A 603 12.53 25.84 23.13
CA SER A 603 13.05 26.10 21.78
C SER A 603 12.50 27.38 21.17
N ALA A 604 11.28 27.76 21.50
CA ALA A 604 10.69 29.04 21.09
C ALA A 604 11.35 30.23 21.77
N ASN A 605 11.98 30.02 22.93
CA ASN A 605 12.79 31.00 23.65
C ASN A 605 12.08 32.35 23.87
N GLY A 606 10.83 32.31 24.35
CA GLY A 606 9.99 33.47 24.60
C GLY A 606 9.41 34.16 23.36
N LYS A 607 9.64 33.63 22.15
CA LYS A 607 9.01 34.09 20.93
C LYS A 607 7.65 33.38 20.73
N PRO A 608 6.69 34.01 20.02
CA PRO A 608 5.47 33.34 19.62
C PRO A 608 5.74 32.08 18.79
N GLY A 609 4.93 31.05 18.98
CA GLY A 609 4.99 29.81 18.17
C GLY A 609 5.28 28.54 18.97
N ALA A 610 5.44 28.62 20.30
CA ALA A 610 5.48 27.43 21.14
C ALA A 610 4.18 26.63 21.01
N VAL A 611 4.28 25.30 20.86
CA VAL A 611 3.15 24.44 20.57
C VAL A 611 2.67 23.71 21.83
N TYR A 612 1.35 23.68 21.99
CA TYR A 612 0.67 23.06 23.13
C TYR A 612 -0.55 22.25 22.64
N LEU A 613 -0.88 21.21 23.37
CA LEU A 613 -2.22 20.64 23.41
C LEU A 613 -3.03 21.44 24.43
N ALA A 614 -4.10 22.09 24.02
CA ALA A 614 -4.86 22.97 24.89
C ALA A 614 -6.37 22.88 24.69
N SER A 615 -7.13 23.21 25.74
CA SER A 615 -8.57 23.31 25.65
C SER A 615 -9.01 24.55 24.89
N THR A 616 -9.96 24.34 23.98
CA THR A 616 -10.62 25.42 23.23
C THR A 616 -11.65 26.16 24.10
N GLU A 617 -12.22 27.24 23.56
CA GLU A 617 -13.29 27.98 24.23
C GLU A 617 -14.55 27.12 24.48
N ASP A 618 -14.78 26.11 23.63
CA ASP A 618 -15.90 25.19 23.72
C ASP A 618 -15.72 24.13 24.83
N SER A 619 -14.58 24.09 25.50
CA SER A 619 -14.25 23.13 26.54
C SER A 619 -14.70 23.63 27.92
N SER A 620 -15.34 22.76 28.68
CA SER A 620 -15.73 23.02 30.08
C SER A 620 -14.55 22.93 31.07
N VAL A 621 -13.42 22.38 30.62
CA VAL A 621 -12.20 22.23 31.43
C VAL A 621 -11.04 23.02 30.84
N LYS A 622 -10.07 23.37 31.69
CA LYS A 622 -8.86 24.10 31.25
C LYS A 622 -7.67 23.16 31.28
N VAL A 623 -7.18 22.83 30.10
CA VAL A 623 -5.98 22.02 29.87
C VAL A 623 -5.01 22.82 28.99
N ARG A 624 -3.74 22.81 29.33
CA ARG A 624 -2.68 23.35 28.49
C ARG A 624 -1.38 22.62 28.78
N VAL A 625 -0.93 21.78 27.86
CA VAL A 625 0.25 20.95 28.01
C VAL A 625 1.19 21.21 26.84
N PRO A 626 2.46 21.59 27.06
CA PRO A 626 3.40 21.77 25.98
C PRO A 626 3.73 20.43 25.33
N ILE A 627 4.12 20.45 24.07
CA ILE A 627 4.71 19.26 23.43
C ILE A 627 5.99 18.86 24.20
N PRO A 628 6.25 17.55 24.39
CA PRO A 628 7.35 17.07 25.22
C PRO A 628 8.72 17.30 24.61
N ALA A 629 8.79 17.35 23.29
CA ALA A 629 10.01 17.63 22.52
C ALA A 629 9.64 18.35 21.23
N ASP A 630 10.61 19.02 20.58
CA ASP A 630 10.41 19.59 19.27
C ASP A 630 9.99 18.49 18.28
N ALA A 631 8.92 18.76 17.52
CA ALA A 631 8.37 17.80 16.56
C ALA A 631 8.61 18.28 15.12
N PRO A 632 9.58 17.70 14.40
CA PRO A 632 9.78 17.97 12.97
C PRO A 632 8.54 17.56 12.14
N SER A 633 8.52 17.97 10.87
CA SER A 633 7.54 17.48 9.91
C SER A 633 7.47 15.94 9.91
N LEU A 634 6.26 15.41 9.86
CA LEU A 634 5.96 13.97 9.85
C LEU A 634 6.42 13.18 11.09
N SER A 635 6.63 13.85 12.21
CA SER A 635 6.91 13.22 13.50
C SER A 635 5.73 13.33 14.46
N ASP A 636 5.77 12.55 15.51
CA ASP A 636 4.74 12.52 16.54
C ASP A 636 5.20 13.27 17.81
N ALA A 637 4.25 13.95 18.44
CA ALA A 637 4.37 14.46 19.80
C ALA A 637 3.59 13.52 20.73
N ASP A 638 4.33 12.75 21.52
CA ASP A 638 3.73 11.80 22.46
C ASP A 638 3.54 12.48 23.83
N PHE A 639 2.32 12.92 24.06
CA PHE A 639 1.92 13.42 25.36
C PHE A 639 1.72 12.22 26.31
N GLY A 640 2.57 12.03 27.26
CA GLY A 640 2.42 11.00 28.27
C GLY A 640 1.06 11.10 29.02
N GLU A 641 1.05 11.01 30.31
CA GLU A 641 -0.20 11.16 31.08
C GLU A 641 -0.60 12.64 31.17
N VAL A 642 -1.75 12.98 30.63
CA VAL A 642 -2.37 14.30 30.67
C VAL A 642 -3.62 14.24 31.55
N THR A 643 -3.62 14.95 32.67
CA THR A 643 -4.79 15.10 33.51
C THR A 643 -5.72 16.15 32.89
N LEU A 644 -6.90 15.71 32.45
CA LEU A 644 -7.94 16.58 31.89
C LEU A 644 -8.61 17.43 32.96
N THR A 645 -8.90 16.81 34.10
CA THR A 645 -9.51 17.45 35.26
C THR A 645 -9.18 16.65 36.52
N PRO A 646 -9.07 17.31 37.69
CA PRO A 646 -8.87 16.61 38.96
C PRO A 646 -10.12 15.84 39.41
N GLY A 647 -11.29 16.13 38.81
CA GLY A 647 -12.54 15.44 39.07
C GLY A 647 -13.74 16.20 38.54
N ILE A 648 -14.82 15.48 38.27
CA ILE A 648 -16.11 16.04 37.83
C ILE A 648 -17.26 15.51 38.71
N ALA A 649 -18.24 16.36 38.89
CA ALA A 649 -19.50 16.02 39.58
C ALA A 649 -20.68 15.90 38.61
N GLU A 650 -20.58 16.50 37.45
CA GLU A 650 -21.61 16.62 36.40
C GLU A 650 -21.06 16.24 35.05
N LYS A 651 -21.95 15.95 34.10
CA LYS A 651 -21.56 15.69 32.70
C LYS A 651 -20.76 16.87 32.12
N THR A 652 -19.54 16.60 31.69
CA THR A 652 -18.56 17.62 31.32
C THR A 652 -18.05 17.38 29.89
N THR A 653 -18.04 18.42 29.06
CA THR A 653 -17.47 18.34 27.71
C THR A 653 -16.03 18.85 27.73
N VAL A 654 -15.12 18.06 27.20
CA VAL A 654 -13.72 18.41 26.97
C VAL A 654 -13.49 18.55 25.48
N VAL A 655 -12.93 19.71 25.06
CA VAL A 655 -12.55 19.94 23.66
C VAL A 655 -11.10 20.42 23.63
N LEU A 656 -10.22 19.59 23.08
CA LEU A 656 -8.80 19.88 22.94
C LEU A 656 -8.42 20.09 21.48
N GLN A 657 -7.42 20.95 21.27
CA GLN A 657 -6.85 21.18 19.95
C GLN A 657 -5.39 21.61 20.11
N MET A 658 -4.58 21.41 19.09
CA MET A 658 -3.24 21.95 19.07
C MET A 658 -3.26 23.47 18.85
N THR A 659 -2.35 24.16 19.51
CA THR A 659 -2.17 25.61 19.32
C THR A 659 -0.71 25.99 19.29
N ALA A 660 -0.35 26.86 18.34
CA ALA A 660 0.93 27.59 18.31
C ALA A 660 0.70 28.95 18.96
N GLU A 661 1.30 29.17 20.14
CA GLU A 661 1.06 30.32 20.98
C GLU A 661 1.29 31.65 20.25
N GLY A 662 0.29 32.54 20.33
CA GLY A 662 0.35 33.83 19.64
C GLY A 662 0.30 33.75 18.12
N ARG A 663 0.01 32.56 17.54
CA ARG A 663 -0.07 32.34 16.08
C ARG A 663 -1.41 31.79 15.63
N ALA A 664 -1.71 30.53 15.96
CA ALA A 664 -2.92 29.87 15.46
C ALA A 664 -3.32 28.66 16.31
N TRP A 665 -4.60 28.33 16.28
CA TRP A 665 -5.12 27.00 16.55
C TRP A 665 -5.10 26.18 15.27
N PHE A 666 -4.72 24.91 15.34
CA PHE A 666 -4.57 24.08 14.15
C PHE A 666 -4.83 22.59 14.43
N GLY A 667 -5.02 21.83 13.36
CA GLY A 667 -5.34 20.41 13.44
C GLY A 667 -6.79 20.14 13.83
N GLU A 668 -7.11 18.86 13.99
CA GLU A 668 -8.44 18.44 14.38
C GLU A 668 -8.75 18.77 15.85
N LYS A 669 -10.03 18.95 16.15
CA LYS A 669 -10.51 19.08 17.52
C LYS A 669 -10.82 17.69 18.07
N LEU A 670 -10.24 17.36 19.21
CA LEU A 670 -10.59 16.20 20.01
C LEU A 670 -11.74 16.58 20.94
N ARG A 671 -12.86 15.90 20.83
CA ARG A 671 -14.02 16.10 21.70
C ARG A 671 -14.29 14.85 22.52
N LEU A 672 -14.39 15.00 23.83
CA LEU A 672 -14.77 13.94 24.76
C LEU A 672 -15.92 14.42 25.64
N VAL A 673 -16.80 13.52 26.01
CA VAL A 673 -17.90 13.78 26.95
C VAL A 673 -17.69 12.90 28.17
N LEU A 674 -17.34 13.50 29.29
CA LEU A 674 -17.13 12.81 30.55
C LEU A 674 -18.47 12.69 31.29
N VAL A 675 -18.83 11.48 31.69
CA VAL A 675 -20.08 11.18 32.42
C VAL A 675 -19.69 10.61 33.77
N PRO A 676 -19.96 11.32 34.89
CA PRO A 676 -19.64 10.82 36.22
C PRO A 676 -20.54 9.66 36.58
N VAL A 677 -19.95 8.57 37.07
CA VAL A 677 -20.63 7.38 37.55
C VAL A 677 -20.17 7.03 38.96
N GLY A 678 -21.08 6.53 39.77
CA GLY A 678 -20.81 6.11 41.16
C GLY A 678 -21.06 7.15 42.20
#